data_7e03cba2f13a1658cfd08e52084dad85
#
_entry.id   7e03cba2f13a1658cfd08e52084dad85
#
_cell.length_a   1.000
_cell.length_b   1.000
_cell.length_c   1.000
_cell.angle_alpha   90.00
_cell.angle_beta   90.00
_cell.angle_gamma   90.00
#
_symmetry.space_group_name_H-M   'P 1'
#
loop_
_entity.id
_entity.type
_entity.pdbx_description
1 polymer ?
#
loop_
_entity_poly.entity_id
_entity_poly.type
_entity_poly.pdbx_seq_one_letter_code
_entity_poly.pdbx_strand_id
1 'polypeptide(L)'
;MEKNASLPFGSFNSLALFTGLCLGASPATGIAAEKSVKNSEETLVVEATPPSLYSPGASADPKFNKPLVDTTRTITVIPEQVIKDQGVTNLTDALKNVPGVGAFYAGENGSSTTGDAIYMRGVDTSNSIYVDGIRDIGSVTRDTFNTQQVEVIKGPAGTDYGRSAPSGSINMISKQPRLDSGIDGSASIGSAWSRRGTLDLNQAFSDNAAFRLNLMGEKTHDAGRDHIENERYGIAPSLAFGLDTPTRLYLNYLHVRQNNTPDGGIPTVGLPGYSAPSPKYAALNSAGKVDTNNFYGTDSDYDKSTTDSGTLRFEHDLTDNTTVRNTTRWSRVKQEYLLTAVMGGASNITAPDINDVNTWSWSRLVNTKDVSNRILTNQTNITSTFDTGSIGHDVSAGVEFTRENQTNYGVNAMTAPAVNLYHPVSNLSIGGLDRNGANANGQTDTFGIYAFDTLTLTERIEVNGGLRLDNYHTKYDSATACGGSGRGAIACPPGQSTGSPVTTVDTAKSGNLVNWKAGALYRLTEQGNVYVNYAISQQPPGGSSFALAASGSGNSANRTDFKPQKAKSSELGTKWQIFDNRLLLNAALFRTDIENEVAANDDGTWSQYGKKRVEGYELSATGNLTPDWTIIAGYTQQHATVTEGQNVAQDGSSALAYTPKHAFTLWTQYQATSDLSVGGGVRYVGSLRRGSDGAVGTPDHTEGYWVADAKLGYRVNRNLDLQLNMYNLFDTDYVASINKSGYRYHPGEPRTFMLTANVHF
;
A
#
# COMPACT_ATOMS: atom_id res chain seq x y z
N MET A 1 -4.22 37.02 -27.66
CA MET A 1 -3.05 37.82 -27.27
C MET A 1 -3.02 37.89 -25.77
N GLU A 2 -2.29 37.00 -25.15
CA GLU A 2 -1.81 37.15 -23.76
C GLU A 2 -0.52 36.32 -23.66
N LYS A 3 0.55 37.02 -23.36
CA LYS A 3 1.89 36.47 -23.28
C LYS A 3 2.08 35.88 -21.90
N ASN A 4 2.26 34.58 -21.79
CA ASN A 4 2.82 33.94 -20.60
C ASN A 4 4.33 33.92 -20.70
N ALA A 5 4.98 34.69 -19.82
CA ALA A 5 6.41 34.66 -19.60
C ALA A 5 6.79 33.42 -18.80
N SER A 6 7.49 32.48 -19.43
CA SER A 6 8.14 31.35 -18.76
C SER A 6 9.53 31.79 -18.32
N LEU A 7 9.78 31.76 -17.00
CA LEU A 7 11.12 31.84 -16.45
C LEU A 7 11.80 30.47 -16.54
N PRO A 8 13.05 30.38 -17.00
CA PRO A 8 13.78 29.13 -17.03
C PRO A 8 14.35 28.81 -15.65
N PHE A 9 13.88 27.74 -15.03
CA PHE A 9 14.56 27.15 -13.88
C PHE A 9 15.69 26.27 -14.38
N GLY A 10 16.93 26.75 -14.18
CA GLY A 10 18.13 25.98 -14.40
C GLY A 10 18.24 24.81 -13.43
N SER A 11 18.83 23.74 -13.91
CA SER A 11 19.16 22.53 -13.16
C SER A 11 20.05 22.86 -11.96
N PHE A 12 19.50 22.82 -10.77
CA PHE A 12 20.26 22.91 -9.52
C PHE A 12 20.77 21.51 -9.14
N ASN A 13 22.10 21.38 -9.09
CA ASN A 13 22.77 20.25 -8.44
C ASN A 13 22.46 20.27 -6.95
N SER A 14 21.52 19.46 -6.50
CA SER A 14 20.91 19.46 -5.17
C SER A 14 21.77 18.89 -4.03
N LEU A 15 23.09 18.71 -4.24
CA LEU A 15 23.97 18.14 -3.21
C LEU A 15 24.74 19.16 -2.36
N ALA A 16 24.72 20.44 -2.72
CA ALA A 16 25.51 21.48 -2.02
C ALA A 16 24.74 22.22 -0.91
N LEU A 17 23.43 22.02 -0.77
CA LEU A 17 22.61 22.79 0.18
C LEU A 17 22.52 22.17 1.60
N PHE A 18 22.87 20.89 1.76
CA PHE A 18 22.75 20.21 3.06
C PHE A 18 23.93 20.35 4.00
N THR A 19 25.10 20.78 3.53
CA THR A 19 26.30 20.96 4.37
C THR A 19 26.47 22.35 5.01
N GLY A 20 25.61 23.29 4.67
CA GLY A 20 25.72 24.68 5.09
C GLY A 20 24.93 25.13 6.33
N LEU A 21 23.98 24.30 6.82
CA LEU A 21 23.05 24.74 7.88
C LEU A 21 23.41 24.27 9.31
N CYS A 22 24.47 23.50 9.50
CA CYS A 22 24.86 22.97 10.82
C CYS A 22 25.85 23.81 11.64
N LEU A 23 26.16 25.01 11.22
CA LEU A 23 27.12 25.86 11.95
C LEU A 23 26.51 27.25 12.26
N GLY A 24 25.79 27.34 13.36
CA GLY A 24 25.36 28.64 13.84
C GLY A 24 24.24 28.71 14.86
N ALA A 25 24.24 27.89 15.89
CA ALA A 25 23.41 28.14 17.07
C ALA A 25 24.27 28.02 18.34
N SER A 26 24.68 29.15 18.89
CA SER A 26 25.31 29.22 20.21
C SER A 26 24.24 29.13 21.30
N PRO A 27 24.45 28.36 22.39
CA PRO A 27 23.45 28.22 23.45
C PRO A 27 23.48 29.48 24.35
N ALA A 28 22.29 30.08 24.54
CA ALA A 28 22.08 31.06 25.61
C ALA A 28 21.87 30.32 26.93
N THR A 29 22.78 30.49 27.87
CA THR A 29 22.68 29.96 29.24
C THR A 29 21.62 30.73 30.02
N GLY A 30 20.51 30.10 30.34
CA GLY A 30 19.50 30.56 31.31
C GLY A 30 19.70 29.88 32.65
N ILE A 31 19.99 30.67 33.68
CA ILE A 31 20.14 30.24 35.09
C ILE A 31 18.74 30.01 35.68
N ALA A 32 18.41 28.77 36.05
CA ALA A 32 17.21 28.48 36.81
C ALA A 32 17.49 28.47 38.32
N ALA A 33 16.71 29.22 39.05
CA ALA A 33 16.77 29.30 40.52
C ALA A 33 15.97 28.16 41.15
N GLU A 34 16.60 27.41 42.04
CA GLU A 34 15.96 26.42 42.94
C GLU A 34 14.93 27.07 43.86
N LYS A 35 13.76 26.49 43.92
CA LYS A 35 12.84 26.67 45.04
C LYS A 35 12.52 25.29 45.67
N SER A 36 13.08 25.11 46.86
CA SER A 36 12.80 24.02 47.76
C SER A 36 11.40 24.17 48.35
N VAL A 37 10.57 23.13 48.22
CA VAL A 37 9.41 22.88 49.09
C VAL A 37 9.39 21.42 49.53
N LYS A 38 9.60 21.16 50.81
CA LYS A 38 9.34 19.91 51.47
C LYS A 38 7.82 19.76 51.66
N ASN A 39 7.24 18.65 51.22
CA ASN A 39 6.18 17.97 51.93
C ASN A 39 6.11 16.51 51.51
N SER A 40 6.20 15.64 52.51
CA SER A 40 6.10 14.21 52.41
C SER A 40 4.63 13.79 52.33
N GLU A 41 4.20 13.33 51.18
CA GLU A 41 3.11 12.37 51.01
C GLU A 41 3.63 11.25 50.11
N GLU A 42 3.61 10.02 50.63
CA GLU A 42 3.89 8.82 49.85
C GLU A 42 2.82 8.68 48.77
N THR A 43 3.07 9.26 47.63
CA THR A 43 2.34 8.95 46.40
C THR A 43 2.92 7.64 45.88
N LEU A 44 2.11 6.58 45.89
CA LEU A 44 2.37 5.39 45.10
C LEU A 44 2.51 5.82 43.63
N VAL A 45 3.73 6.05 43.20
CA VAL A 45 4.03 6.20 41.78
C VAL A 45 3.87 4.79 41.19
N VAL A 46 2.72 4.54 40.61
CA VAL A 46 2.58 3.43 39.67
C VAL A 46 3.44 3.84 38.45
N GLU A 47 4.67 3.37 38.41
CA GLU A 47 5.48 3.45 37.19
C GLU A 47 4.72 2.64 36.13
N ALA A 48 3.92 3.32 35.33
CA ALA A 48 3.40 2.75 34.10
C ALA A 48 4.61 2.37 33.24
N THR A 49 4.80 1.08 33.00
CA THR A 49 5.83 0.57 32.11
C THR A 49 5.69 1.33 30.76
N PRO A 50 6.74 1.99 30.27
CA PRO A 50 6.64 2.71 29.01
C PRO A 50 6.10 1.78 27.92
N PRO A 51 5.16 2.21 27.09
CA PRO A 51 4.64 1.38 26.02
C PRO A 51 5.81 0.93 25.12
N SER A 52 5.76 -0.33 24.68
CA SER A 52 6.78 -0.86 23.77
C SER A 52 6.82 -0.04 22.49
N LEU A 53 7.99 0.39 22.05
CA LEU A 53 8.19 1.07 20.77
C LEU A 53 7.73 0.21 19.55
N TYR A 54 7.65 -1.12 19.74
CA TYR A 54 7.16 -2.05 18.73
C TYR A 54 5.66 -2.34 18.84
N SER A 55 5.00 -1.99 19.95
CA SER A 55 3.57 -2.18 20.14
C SER A 55 2.92 -0.90 20.69
N PRO A 56 2.27 -0.08 19.86
CA PRO A 56 1.64 1.17 20.29
C PRO A 56 0.41 0.96 21.18
N GLY A 57 -0.04 -0.29 21.37
CA GLY A 57 -1.15 -0.65 22.26
C GLY A 57 -2.54 -0.36 21.69
N ALA A 58 -2.69 0.63 20.81
CA ALA A 58 -3.97 1.05 20.21
C ALA A 58 -3.80 1.46 18.74
N SER A 59 -4.91 1.45 17.99
CA SER A 59 -5.00 2.09 16.69
C SER A 59 -5.06 3.62 16.87
N ALA A 60 -4.51 4.36 15.92
CA ALA A 60 -4.63 5.82 15.88
C ALA A 60 -5.92 6.31 15.19
N ASP A 61 -6.68 5.41 14.55
CA ASP A 61 -7.96 5.74 13.92
C ASP A 61 -9.07 5.84 15.00
N PRO A 62 -9.77 6.98 15.12
CA PRO A 62 -10.81 7.19 16.15
C PRO A 62 -12.01 6.25 16.04
N LYS A 63 -12.13 5.49 14.97
CA LYS A 63 -13.14 4.43 14.81
C LYS A 63 -12.82 3.17 15.62
N PHE A 64 -11.57 3.06 16.15
CA PHE A 64 -11.07 1.97 16.98
C PHE A 64 -10.63 2.54 18.33
N ASN A 65 -11.58 2.78 19.21
CA ASN A 65 -11.36 3.44 20.50
C ASN A 65 -10.97 2.49 21.66
N LYS A 66 -10.77 1.20 21.36
CA LYS A 66 -10.29 0.20 22.31
C LYS A 66 -8.82 -0.14 22.09
N PRO A 67 -8.09 -0.56 23.14
CA PRO A 67 -6.77 -1.17 22.99
C PRO A 67 -6.78 -2.35 22.01
N LEU A 68 -5.67 -2.61 21.31
CA LEU A 68 -5.59 -3.70 20.33
C LEU A 68 -5.94 -5.07 20.91
N VAL A 69 -5.61 -5.31 22.20
CA VAL A 69 -5.96 -6.55 22.90
C VAL A 69 -7.48 -6.72 23.01
N ASP A 70 -8.24 -5.64 23.17
CA ASP A 70 -9.68 -5.65 23.37
C ASP A 70 -10.48 -5.51 22.06
N THR A 71 -9.82 -5.48 20.92
CA THR A 71 -10.51 -5.47 19.62
C THR A 71 -10.91 -6.90 19.20
N THR A 72 -12.12 -7.05 18.66
CA THR A 72 -12.66 -8.35 18.19
C THR A 72 -12.26 -8.66 16.75
N ARG A 73 -11.07 -8.27 16.32
CA ARG A 73 -10.54 -8.53 14.97
C ARG A 73 -9.02 -8.46 14.94
N THR A 74 -8.43 -9.05 13.90
CA THR A 74 -6.99 -8.98 13.67
C THR A 74 -6.59 -7.63 13.08
N ILE A 75 -5.80 -6.86 13.83
CA ILE A 75 -5.18 -5.60 13.40
C ILE A 75 -3.68 -5.73 13.66
N THR A 76 -2.86 -5.52 12.62
CA THR A 76 -1.41 -5.45 12.74
C THR A 76 -0.99 -3.99 12.63
N VAL A 77 -0.25 -3.49 13.61
CA VAL A 77 0.34 -2.15 13.58
C VAL A 77 1.84 -2.27 13.39
N ILE A 78 2.36 -1.55 12.41
CA ILE A 78 3.79 -1.42 12.11
C ILE A 78 4.20 -0.01 12.50
N PRO A 79 4.81 0.20 13.67
CA PRO A 79 5.17 1.53 14.15
C PRO A 79 6.41 2.08 13.46
N GLU A 80 6.60 3.40 13.55
CA GLU A 80 7.76 4.12 12.99
C GLU A 80 9.09 3.49 13.39
N GLN A 81 9.23 2.97 14.62
CA GLN A 81 10.47 2.36 15.07
C GLN A 81 10.84 1.11 14.26
N VAL A 82 9.87 0.24 13.93
CA VAL A 82 10.10 -0.92 13.06
C VAL A 82 10.53 -0.47 11.67
N ILE A 83 9.87 0.57 11.12
CA ILE A 83 10.19 1.17 9.81
C ILE A 83 11.64 1.67 9.81
N LYS A 84 12.04 2.41 10.84
CA LYS A 84 13.41 2.92 11.01
C LYS A 84 14.45 1.81 11.17
N ASP A 85 14.17 0.84 12.03
CA ASP A 85 15.09 -0.27 12.30
C ASP A 85 15.36 -1.13 11.07
N GLN A 86 14.34 -1.36 10.26
CA GLN A 86 14.47 -2.12 9.02
C GLN A 86 14.97 -1.28 7.84
N GLY A 87 15.07 0.04 7.99
CA GLY A 87 15.44 0.94 6.89
C GLY A 87 14.40 0.97 5.76
N VAL A 88 13.13 0.77 6.09
CA VAL A 88 12.01 0.74 5.14
C VAL A 88 11.70 2.13 4.63
N THR A 89 11.54 2.31 3.32
CA THR A 89 11.33 3.61 2.69
C THR A 89 9.95 3.78 2.04
N ASN A 90 9.20 2.69 1.87
CA ASN A 90 7.88 2.72 1.22
C ASN A 90 6.88 1.76 1.87
N LEU A 91 5.60 1.93 1.51
CA LEU A 91 4.50 1.14 2.07
C LEU A 91 4.65 -0.36 1.76
N THR A 92 4.99 -0.73 0.54
CA THR A 92 5.11 -2.14 0.13
C THR A 92 6.16 -2.87 0.96
N ASP A 93 7.28 -2.21 1.27
CA ASP A 93 8.33 -2.78 2.13
C ASP A 93 7.88 -2.87 3.60
N ALA A 94 7.15 -1.87 4.11
CA ALA A 94 6.58 -1.94 5.46
C ALA A 94 5.65 -3.17 5.61
N LEU A 95 4.86 -3.47 4.58
CA LEU A 95 3.94 -4.61 4.57
C LEU A 95 4.62 -5.97 4.55
N LYS A 96 5.93 -6.06 4.31
CA LYS A 96 6.71 -7.30 4.47
C LYS A 96 6.65 -7.84 5.92
N ASN A 97 6.28 -7.01 6.89
CA ASN A 97 6.03 -7.41 8.28
C ASN A 97 4.66 -8.12 8.49
N VAL A 98 3.80 -8.14 7.48
CA VAL A 98 2.45 -8.73 7.58
C VAL A 98 2.39 -9.99 6.71
N PRO A 99 2.37 -11.19 7.29
CA PRO A 99 2.42 -12.42 6.50
C PRO A 99 1.21 -12.55 5.57
N GLY A 100 1.46 -12.95 4.31
CA GLY A 100 0.43 -13.13 3.30
C GLY A 100 -0.08 -11.84 2.64
N VAL A 101 0.55 -10.70 2.93
CA VAL A 101 0.30 -9.41 2.28
C VAL A 101 1.53 -9.00 1.48
N GLY A 102 1.36 -8.56 0.23
CA GLY A 102 2.49 -8.14 -0.60
C GLY A 102 2.15 -7.88 -2.06
N ALA A 103 3.15 -7.44 -2.82
CA ALA A 103 3.06 -7.16 -4.25
C ALA A 103 3.46 -8.41 -5.06
N PHE A 104 2.57 -9.37 -5.18
CA PHE A 104 2.83 -10.67 -5.83
C PHE A 104 2.48 -10.71 -7.32
N TYR A 105 1.82 -9.69 -7.82
CA TYR A 105 1.33 -9.60 -9.19
C TYR A 105 2.15 -8.60 -9.99
N ALA A 106 2.69 -9.03 -11.13
CA ALA A 106 3.54 -8.22 -12.00
C ALA A 106 2.82 -7.66 -13.25
N GLY A 107 1.50 -7.69 -13.29
CA GLY A 107 0.72 -7.13 -14.39
C GLY A 107 0.20 -8.18 -15.39
N GLU A 108 -0.46 -7.67 -16.43
CA GLU A 108 -1.00 -8.45 -17.55
C GLU A 108 0.08 -8.75 -18.61
N ASN A 109 -0.30 -9.45 -19.68
CA ASN A 109 0.61 -9.67 -20.80
C ASN A 109 0.98 -8.34 -21.47
N GLY A 110 2.29 -8.05 -21.52
CA GLY A 110 2.81 -6.83 -22.10
C GLY A 110 2.68 -5.57 -21.23
N SER A 111 2.00 -5.61 -20.07
CA SER A 111 1.91 -4.49 -19.14
C SER A 111 2.40 -4.88 -17.74
N SER A 112 3.03 -3.97 -17.04
CA SER A 112 3.45 -4.17 -15.64
C SER A 112 2.65 -3.29 -14.71
N THR A 113 2.51 -3.73 -13.45
CA THR A 113 1.98 -2.89 -12.38
C THR A 113 2.97 -1.80 -12.01
N THR A 114 2.48 -0.65 -11.60
CA THR A 114 3.27 0.44 -11.02
C THR A 114 2.66 0.86 -9.70
N GLY A 115 3.49 1.40 -8.79
CA GLY A 115 3.07 1.81 -7.45
C GLY A 115 2.71 0.64 -6.53
N ASP A 116 1.90 0.92 -5.52
CA ASP A 116 1.53 -0.03 -4.47
C ASP A 116 0.44 -1.00 -4.94
N ALA A 117 0.84 -2.05 -5.67
CA ALA A 117 -0.02 -3.13 -6.14
C ALA A 117 -0.10 -4.26 -5.10
N ILE A 118 -0.97 -4.13 -4.11
CA ILE A 118 -0.99 -4.96 -2.90
C ILE A 118 -2.11 -6.00 -2.96
N TYR A 119 -1.74 -7.24 -2.67
CA TYR A 119 -2.66 -8.37 -2.50
C TYR A 119 -2.74 -8.79 -1.03
N MET A 120 -3.94 -9.06 -0.56
CA MET A 120 -4.24 -9.55 0.79
C MET A 120 -5.34 -10.59 0.72
N ARG A 121 -5.12 -11.77 1.32
CA ARG A 121 -6.12 -12.87 1.32
C ARG A 121 -6.71 -13.13 -0.08
N GLY A 122 -5.86 -13.19 -1.12
CA GLY A 122 -6.27 -13.51 -2.49
C GLY A 122 -7.02 -12.43 -3.25
N VAL A 123 -7.10 -11.23 -2.75
CA VAL A 123 -7.81 -10.10 -3.36
C VAL A 123 -6.87 -8.91 -3.54
N ASP A 124 -7.01 -8.22 -4.66
CA ASP A 124 -6.35 -6.93 -4.88
C ASP A 124 -6.89 -5.88 -3.89
N THR A 125 -6.02 -5.40 -3.03
CA THR A 125 -6.31 -4.45 -1.96
C THR A 125 -5.74 -3.05 -2.24
N SER A 126 -5.13 -2.85 -3.42
CA SER A 126 -4.50 -1.59 -3.83
C SER A 126 -5.44 -0.37 -3.74
N ASN A 127 -6.75 -0.59 -3.80
CA ASN A 127 -7.79 0.44 -3.69
C ASN A 127 -8.32 0.64 -2.27
N SER A 128 -7.79 -0.08 -1.30
CA SER A 128 -8.19 0.00 0.11
C SER A 128 -7.05 0.53 0.98
N ILE A 129 -6.31 1.50 0.43
CA ILE A 129 -5.28 2.25 1.13
C ILE A 129 -5.89 3.56 1.61
N TYR A 130 -5.65 3.88 2.87
CA TYR A 130 -6.13 5.07 3.56
C TYR A 130 -4.95 5.82 4.17
N VAL A 131 -5.10 7.12 4.32
CA VAL A 131 -4.19 7.98 5.08
C VAL A 131 -5.04 8.74 6.09
N ASP A 132 -4.73 8.60 7.37
CA ASP A 132 -5.50 9.18 8.49
C ASP A 132 -7.01 8.85 8.42
N GLY A 133 -7.34 7.61 8.03
CA GLY A 133 -8.72 7.12 7.92
C GLY A 133 -9.49 7.59 6.69
N ILE A 134 -8.88 8.37 5.79
CA ILE A 134 -9.47 8.83 4.54
C ILE A 134 -8.81 8.13 3.36
N ARG A 135 -9.62 7.67 2.42
CA ARG A 135 -9.16 6.91 1.25
C ARG A 135 -8.14 7.70 0.43
N ASP A 136 -7.07 7.01 0.03
CA ASP A 136 -6.02 7.54 -0.83
C ASP A 136 -6.00 6.80 -2.16
N ILE A 137 -6.28 7.52 -3.26
CA ILE A 137 -6.45 6.95 -4.59
C ILE A 137 -5.28 7.30 -5.50
N GLY A 138 -4.85 6.32 -6.29
CA GLY A 138 -3.76 6.44 -7.25
C GLY A 138 -2.76 5.28 -7.16
N SER A 139 -2.27 4.85 -8.32
CA SER A 139 -1.28 3.75 -8.42
C SER A 139 0.13 4.30 -8.30
N VAL A 140 0.47 4.87 -7.15
CA VAL A 140 1.79 5.46 -6.86
C VAL A 140 2.44 4.75 -5.68
N THR A 141 3.76 4.79 -5.60
CA THR A 141 4.50 4.31 -4.44
C THR A 141 4.39 5.32 -3.32
N ARG A 142 3.94 4.91 -2.13
CA ARG A 142 3.81 5.75 -0.94
C ARG A 142 5.05 5.63 -0.08
N ASP A 143 5.72 6.76 0.14
CA ASP A 143 6.90 6.85 0.99
C ASP A 143 6.51 6.91 2.47
N THR A 144 7.39 6.42 3.34
CA THR A 144 7.17 6.36 4.79
C THR A 144 7.72 7.57 5.57
N PHE A 145 8.36 8.57 4.92
CA PHE A 145 9.04 9.67 5.61
C PHE A 145 8.15 10.50 6.54
N ASN A 146 6.86 10.60 6.25
CA ASN A 146 5.84 11.31 7.04
C ASN A 146 4.88 10.34 7.74
N THR A 147 5.27 9.09 7.97
CA THR A 147 4.41 8.05 8.53
C THR A 147 4.80 7.75 9.97
N GLN A 148 3.83 7.84 10.88
CA GLN A 148 3.98 7.47 12.29
C GLN A 148 3.81 5.96 12.50
N GLN A 149 2.85 5.35 11.79
CA GLN A 149 2.59 3.91 11.81
C GLN A 149 1.77 3.50 10.58
N VAL A 150 1.84 2.22 10.26
CA VAL A 150 0.98 1.59 9.24
C VAL A 150 0.10 0.56 9.94
N GLU A 151 -1.20 0.67 9.76
CA GLU A 151 -2.20 -0.23 10.33
C GLU A 151 -2.77 -1.13 9.23
N VAL A 152 -2.70 -2.43 9.41
CA VAL A 152 -3.26 -3.42 8.50
C VAL A 152 -4.42 -4.13 9.17
N ILE A 153 -5.61 -3.87 8.68
CA ILE A 153 -6.86 -4.45 9.18
C ILE A 153 -7.23 -5.59 8.23
N LYS A 154 -7.22 -6.81 8.73
CA LYS A 154 -7.56 -7.99 7.94
C LYS A 154 -9.04 -8.32 8.04
N GLY A 155 -9.63 -8.81 6.93
CA GLY A 155 -11.07 -9.06 6.79
C GLY A 155 -11.87 -7.80 6.40
N PRO A 156 -13.19 -7.95 6.15
CA PRO A 156 -14.02 -6.88 5.63
C PRO A 156 -13.97 -5.60 6.45
N ALA A 157 -13.62 -4.48 5.83
CA ALA A 157 -13.47 -3.17 6.47
C ALA A 157 -14.50 -2.13 5.97
N GLY A 158 -15.56 -2.58 5.28
CA GLY A 158 -16.58 -1.69 4.73
C GLY A 158 -17.38 -0.94 5.79
N THR A 159 -17.53 -1.49 6.99
CA THR A 159 -18.17 -0.81 8.11
C THR A 159 -17.35 0.40 8.55
N ASP A 160 -16.02 0.28 8.56
CA ASP A 160 -15.12 1.32 9.05
C ASP A 160 -14.84 2.39 7.98
N TYR A 161 -14.70 1.97 6.72
CA TYR A 161 -14.21 2.83 5.63
C TYR A 161 -15.14 2.92 4.41
N GLY A 162 -16.33 2.32 4.46
CA GLY A 162 -17.28 2.33 3.35
C GLY A 162 -16.88 1.36 2.24
N ARG A 163 -16.79 1.85 1.02
CA ARG A 163 -16.39 1.05 -0.15
C ARG A 163 -14.96 0.57 0.00
N SER A 164 -14.76 -0.67 0.41
CA SER A 164 -13.42 -1.25 0.58
C SER A 164 -13.32 -2.64 -0.03
N ALA A 165 -12.09 -3.09 -0.26
CA ALA A 165 -11.84 -4.45 -0.67
C ALA A 165 -12.34 -5.44 0.39
N PRO A 166 -12.84 -6.58 -0.03
CA PRO A 166 -13.43 -7.58 0.87
C PRO A 166 -12.39 -8.23 1.80
N SER A 167 -11.11 -8.10 1.50
CA SER A 167 -10.00 -8.72 2.24
C SER A 167 -9.44 -7.88 3.39
N GLY A 168 -9.72 -6.57 3.40
CA GLY A 168 -9.24 -5.67 4.45
C GLY A 168 -8.85 -4.28 3.96
N SER A 169 -8.14 -3.53 4.80
CA SER A 169 -7.66 -2.17 4.52
C SER A 169 -6.28 -1.92 5.13
N ILE A 170 -5.59 -0.94 4.56
CA ILE A 170 -4.29 -0.45 5.02
C ILE A 170 -4.44 1.03 5.31
N ASN A 171 -4.09 1.46 6.52
CA ASN A 171 -4.19 2.85 6.94
C ASN A 171 -2.81 3.36 7.36
N MET A 172 -2.31 4.39 6.67
CA MET A 172 -1.07 5.08 7.02
C MET A 172 -1.41 6.26 7.92
N ILE A 173 -0.79 6.34 9.08
CA ILE A 173 -0.98 7.44 10.03
C ILE A 173 0.13 8.46 9.86
N SER A 174 -0.25 9.70 9.58
CA SER A 174 0.68 10.80 9.38
C SER A 174 1.26 11.33 10.70
N LYS A 175 2.53 11.70 10.69
CA LYS A 175 3.18 12.40 11.81
C LYS A 175 2.49 13.73 12.08
N GLN A 176 2.22 14.03 13.35
CA GLN A 176 1.55 15.26 13.80
C GLN A 176 2.49 16.12 14.63
N PRO A 177 2.32 17.48 14.65
CA PRO A 177 3.05 18.35 15.56
C PRO A 177 2.80 18.00 17.03
N ARG A 178 3.84 18.15 17.87
CA ARG A 178 3.83 17.88 19.32
C ARG A 178 4.48 19.03 20.08
N LEU A 179 4.22 19.15 21.37
CA LEU A 179 4.82 20.21 22.22
C LEU A 179 6.26 19.91 22.62
N ASP A 180 6.71 18.65 22.54
CA ASP A 180 8.12 18.28 22.72
C ASP A 180 8.91 18.63 21.44
N SER A 181 9.74 19.65 21.51
CA SER A 181 10.58 20.07 20.38
C SER A 181 11.76 19.13 20.16
N GLY A 182 12.10 18.87 18.89
CA GLY A 182 13.23 18.04 18.51
C GLY A 182 13.48 18.04 17.01
N ILE A 183 14.66 17.60 16.64
CA ILE A 183 15.09 17.46 15.25
C ILE A 183 15.65 16.06 15.07
N ASP A 184 15.04 15.28 14.19
CA ASP A 184 15.55 14.00 13.73
C ASP A 184 15.95 14.11 12.26
N GLY A 185 17.12 13.63 11.91
CA GLY A 185 17.58 13.59 10.53
C GLY A 185 18.25 12.28 10.20
N SER A 186 18.22 11.88 8.95
CA SER A 186 18.97 10.72 8.48
C SER A 186 19.66 10.99 7.14
N ALA A 187 20.84 10.39 6.96
CA ALA A 187 21.52 10.33 5.68
C ALA A 187 21.99 8.91 5.43
N SER A 188 21.55 8.33 4.32
CA SER A 188 21.81 6.93 3.95
C SER A 188 22.54 6.84 2.62
N ILE A 189 23.47 5.88 2.55
CA ILE A 189 24.17 5.49 1.34
C ILE A 189 24.20 3.96 1.27
N GLY A 190 23.94 3.40 0.10
CA GLY A 190 23.83 1.96 -0.04
C GLY A 190 24.36 1.42 -1.35
N SER A 191 24.18 0.11 -1.53
CA SER A 191 24.49 -0.62 -2.76
C SER A 191 23.83 0.06 -3.96
N ALA A 192 24.40 -0.14 -5.17
CA ALA A 192 23.92 0.45 -6.41
C ALA A 192 23.79 1.99 -6.34
N TRP A 193 24.70 2.67 -5.60
CA TRP A 193 24.71 4.13 -5.43
C TRP A 193 23.40 4.71 -4.85
N SER A 194 22.65 3.89 -4.13
CA SER A 194 21.45 4.35 -3.45
C SER A 194 21.78 5.38 -2.38
N ARG A 195 21.01 6.47 -2.35
CA ARG A 195 21.17 7.57 -1.39
C ARG A 195 19.82 8.15 -0.99
N ARG A 196 19.69 8.41 0.30
CA ARG A 196 18.46 8.99 0.87
C ARG A 196 18.82 9.97 1.98
N GLY A 197 18.07 11.06 2.08
CA GLY A 197 18.12 11.99 3.19
C GLY A 197 16.73 12.28 3.71
N THR A 198 16.56 12.35 5.03
CA THR A 198 15.30 12.76 5.66
C THR A 198 15.57 13.79 6.76
N LEU A 199 14.59 14.64 7.01
CA LEU A 199 14.55 15.56 8.13
C LEU A 199 13.15 15.56 8.72
N ASP A 200 13.04 15.47 10.03
CA ASP A 200 11.84 15.62 10.83
C ASP A 200 12.10 16.68 11.90
N LEU A 201 11.63 17.88 11.67
CA LEU A 201 11.72 19.00 12.59
C LEU A 201 10.38 19.19 13.28
N ASN A 202 10.32 19.03 14.59
CA ASN A 202 9.15 19.36 15.41
C ASN A 202 9.50 20.50 16.37
N GLN A 203 8.76 21.61 16.31
CA GLN A 203 9.04 22.81 17.11
C GLN A 203 7.76 23.35 17.73
N ALA A 204 7.66 23.29 19.05
CA ALA A 204 6.69 24.08 19.79
C ALA A 204 7.08 25.57 19.73
N PHE A 205 6.15 26.44 19.41
CA PHE A 205 6.33 27.87 19.37
C PHE A 205 5.43 28.63 20.37
N SER A 206 4.58 27.92 21.06
CA SER A 206 3.84 28.37 22.26
C SER A 206 3.48 27.17 23.13
N ASP A 207 2.88 27.42 24.30
CA ASP A 207 2.47 26.38 25.27
C ASP A 207 1.43 25.40 24.70
N ASN A 208 0.75 25.74 23.61
CA ASN A 208 -0.30 24.94 23.02
C ASN A 208 -0.28 24.94 21.47
N ALA A 209 0.85 25.32 20.87
CA ALA A 209 0.97 25.30 19.42
C ALA A 209 2.35 24.84 18.98
N ALA A 210 2.37 24.03 17.90
CA ALA A 210 3.58 23.48 17.35
C ALA A 210 3.53 23.41 15.82
N PHE A 211 4.72 23.44 15.23
CA PHE A 211 4.96 23.19 13.81
C PHE A 211 5.80 21.93 13.66
N ARG A 212 5.49 21.12 12.66
CA ARG A 212 6.33 19.99 12.26
C ARG A 212 6.59 20.03 10.75
N LEU A 213 7.81 19.76 10.36
CA LEU A 213 8.24 19.70 8.97
C LEU A 213 8.97 18.39 8.71
N ASN A 214 8.43 17.58 7.84
CA ASN A 214 9.12 16.40 7.32
C ASN A 214 9.59 16.67 5.90
N LEU A 215 10.86 16.36 5.63
CA LEU A 215 11.49 16.45 4.30
C LEU A 215 12.10 15.11 3.92
N MET A 216 12.11 14.80 2.64
CA MET A 216 12.74 13.60 2.10
C MET A 216 13.29 13.89 0.71
N GLY A 217 14.48 13.37 0.42
CA GLY A 217 15.05 13.25 -0.93
C GLY A 217 15.69 11.88 -1.09
N GLU A 218 15.43 11.22 -2.21
CA GLU A 218 15.94 9.89 -2.51
C GLU A 218 16.32 9.75 -3.97
N LYS A 219 17.42 9.06 -4.22
CA LYS A 219 17.78 8.53 -5.53
C LYS A 219 18.38 7.15 -5.34
N THR A 220 17.75 6.13 -5.94
CA THR A 220 18.17 4.74 -5.84
C THR A 220 18.25 4.12 -7.23
N HIS A 221 19.25 3.28 -7.44
CA HIS A 221 19.26 2.34 -8.53
C HIS A 221 18.88 0.98 -7.99
N ASP A 222 18.13 0.21 -8.76
CA ASP A 222 17.72 -1.12 -8.36
C ASP A 222 18.93 -2.07 -8.48
N ALA A 223 19.33 -2.65 -7.36
CA ALA A 223 20.47 -3.56 -7.35
C ALA A 223 20.13 -4.82 -8.16
N GLY A 224 21.05 -5.24 -9.04
CA GLY A 224 20.83 -6.40 -9.93
C GLY A 224 19.86 -6.10 -11.08
N ARG A 225 19.61 -4.81 -11.40
CA ARG A 225 18.80 -4.40 -12.56
C ARG A 225 19.47 -3.23 -13.29
N ASP A 226 19.74 -3.38 -14.58
CA ASP A 226 20.25 -2.28 -15.38
C ASP A 226 19.15 -1.24 -15.64
N HIS A 227 19.51 0.04 -15.68
CA HIS A 227 18.65 1.17 -16.03
C HIS A 227 17.44 1.45 -15.11
N ILE A 228 17.16 0.61 -14.12
CA ILE A 228 16.07 0.88 -13.17
C ILE A 228 16.54 1.89 -12.13
N GLU A 229 15.91 3.05 -12.13
CA GLU A 229 16.23 4.17 -11.25
C GLU A 229 14.96 4.75 -10.64
N ASN A 230 14.99 5.07 -9.36
CA ASN A 230 13.92 5.75 -8.64
C ASN A 230 14.45 7.06 -8.05
N GLU A 231 13.77 8.16 -8.36
CA GLU A 231 14.06 9.47 -7.82
C GLU A 231 12.78 10.07 -7.24
N ARG A 232 12.84 10.50 -5.99
CA ARG A 232 11.69 11.13 -5.33
C ARG A 232 12.13 12.16 -4.31
N TYR A 233 11.28 13.16 -4.13
CA TYR A 233 11.36 14.09 -3.02
C TYR A 233 9.98 14.38 -2.44
N GLY A 234 9.95 14.68 -1.16
CA GLY A 234 8.74 14.96 -0.42
C GLY A 234 8.92 16.09 0.59
N ILE A 235 7.84 16.83 0.80
CA ILE A 235 7.73 17.85 1.83
C ILE A 235 6.36 17.73 2.51
N ALA A 236 6.36 17.70 3.84
CA ALA A 236 5.14 17.59 4.64
C ALA A 236 5.20 18.57 5.83
N PRO A 237 4.84 19.86 5.64
CA PRO A 237 4.64 20.80 6.72
C PRO A 237 3.30 20.57 7.41
N SER A 238 3.26 20.73 8.72
CA SER A 238 2.05 20.65 9.52
C SER A 238 2.09 21.66 10.67
N LEU A 239 0.91 22.16 11.05
CA LEU A 239 0.69 23.09 12.15
C LEU A 239 -0.38 22.53 13.07
N ALA A 240 -0.20 22.68 14.36
CA ALA A 240 -1.21 22.37 15.35
C ALA A 240 -1.37 23.54 16.32
N PHE A 241 -2.62 23.84 16.67
CA PHE A 241 -3.01 24.86 17.63
C PHE A 241 -3.96 24.25 18.65
N GLY A 242 -3.90 24.77 19.88
CA GLY A 242 -4.75 24.30 20.98
C GLY A 242 -4.34 22.91 21.51
N LEU A 243 -3.09 22.48 21.29
CA LEU A 243 -2.57 21.24 21.87
C LEU A 243 -2.71 21.29 23.40
N ASP A 244 -3.04 20.16 24.01
CA ASP A 244 -3.35 20.03 25.46
C ASP A 244 -4.49 20.94 25.94
N THR A 245 -5.37 21.38 25.03
CA THR A 245 -6.61 22.09 25.33
C THR A 245 -7.82 21.38 24.75
N PRO A 246 -9.04 21.67 25.23
CA PRO A 246 -10.24 21.05 24.68
C PRO A 246 -10.50 21.31 23.19
N THR A 247 -9.93 22.37 22.62
CA THR A 247 -10.14 22.73 21.21
C THR A 247 -8.82 22.71 20.45
N ARG A 248 -8.74 21.82 19.45
CA ARG A 248 -7.51 21.60 18.68
C ARG A 248 -7.76 21.75 17.19
N LEU A 249 -6.81 22.39 16.52
CA LEU A 249 -6.84 22.58 15.05
C LEU A 249 -5.51 22.09 14.46
N TYR A 250 -5.59 21.24 13.43
CA TYR A 250 -4.44 20.74 12.69
C TYR A 250 -4.57 21.11 11.22
N LEU A 251 -3.47 21.60 10.65
CA LEU A 251 -3.32 21.93 9.23
C LEU A 251 -2.14 21.13 8.69
N ASN A 252 -2.39 20.19 7.79
CA ASN A 252 -1.36 19.34 7.20
C ASN A 252 -1.33 19.54 5.69
N TYR A 253 -0.16 19.58 5.09
CA TYR A 253 0.05 19.52 3.66
C TYR A 253 1.11 18.48 3.33
N LEU A 254 0.92 17.78 2.22
CA LEU A 254 1.87 16.81 1.68
C LEU A 254 2.07 17.10 0.20
N HIS A 255 3.33 17.20 -0.20
CA HIS A 255 3.75 17.18 -1.60
C HIS A 255 4.81 16.11 -1.79
N VAL A 256 4.58 15.19 -2.75
CA VAL A 256 5.56 14.18 -3.17
C VAL A 256 5.64 14.18 -4.68
N ARG A 257 6.86 14.23 -5.21
CA ARG A 257 7.13 14.03 -6.63
C ARG A 257 8.06 12.86 -6.83
N GLN A 258 7.76 12.05 -7.86
CA GLN A 258 8.54 10.88 -8.25
C GLN A 258 8.86 10.97 -9.74
N ASN A 259 10.04 10.48 -10.11
CA ASN A 259 10.49 10.35 -11.49
C ASN A 259 11.32 9.06 -11.56
N ASN A 260 10.68 7.98 -11.95
CA ASN A 260 11.25 6.63 -11.91
C ASN A 260 11.40 6.09 -13.33
N THR A 261 12.34 5.16 -13.52
CA THR A 261 12.37 4.26 -14.67
C THR A 261 11.64 2.97 -14.27
N PRO A 262 10.47 2.65 -14.86
CA PRO A 262 9.69 1.51 -14.46
C PRO A 262 10.29 0.19 -14.94
N ASP A 263 10.17 -0.88 -14.15
CA ASP A 263 10.59 -2.22 -14.54
C ASP A 263 9.49 -2.96 -15.31
N GLY A 264 9.74 -3.27 -16.57
CA GLY A 264 8.87 -4.10 -17.40
C GLY A 264 8.96 -5.60 -17.10
N GLY A 265 9.84 -6.01 -16.21
CA GLY A 265 10.14 -7.41 -15.90
C GLY A 265 11.02 -8.10 -16.95
N ILE A 266 11.45 -9.30 -16.64
CA ILE A 266 12.32 -10.15 -17.49
C ILE A 266 11.61 -11.43 -17.93
N PRO A 267 11.97 -12.02 -19.10
CA PRO A 267 11.39 -13.26 -19.58
C PRO A 267 11.56 -14.43 -18.63
N THR A 268 10.54 -15.29 -18.52
CA THR A 268 10.57 -16.50 -17.67
C THR A 268 11.34 -17.69 -18.28
N VAL A 269 12.01 -17.50 -19.42
CA VAL A 269 12.84 -18.54 -20.07
C VAL A 269 13.85 -19.09 -19.07
N GLY A 270 13.96 -20.42 -18.98
CA GLY A 270 14.88 -21.13 -18.09
C GLY A 270 14.44 -21.21 -16.63
N LEU A 271 13.27 -20.64 -16.25
CA LEU A 271 12.68 -20.86 -14.94
C LEU A 271 12.06 -22.26 -14.82
N PRO A 272 11.95 -22.84 -13.62
CA PRO A 272 11.17 -24.05 -13.38
C PRO A 272 9.75 -23.94 -13.93
N GLY A 273 9.28 -24.99 -14.62
CA GLY A 273 7.95 -25.00 -15.24
C GLY A 273 7.84 -24.24 -16.59
N TYR A 274 8.92 -23.61 -17.08
CA TYR A 274 8.93 -23.03 -18.41
C TYR A 274 9.09 -24.13 -19.50
N SER A 275 8.36 -23.96 -20.59
CA SER A 275 8.55 -24.73 -21.83
C SER A 275 8.31 -23.85 -23.06
N ALA A 276 8.79 -24.27 -24.22
CA ALA A 276 8.61 -23.50 -25.44
C ALA A 276 7.12 -23.30 -25.77
N PRO A 277 6.69 -22.11 -26.20
CA PRO A 277 5.28 -21.80 -26.49
C PRO A 277 4.74 -22.55 -27.74
N SER A 278 5.61 -23.16 -28.51
CA SER A 278 5.24 -24.07 -29.61
C SER A 278 6.42 -24.99 -29.95
N PRO A 279 6.18 -26.15 -30.63
CA PRO A 279 7.24 -27.05 -31.10
C PRO A 279 8.28 -26.39 -31.99
N LYS A 280 7.90 -25.37 -32.74
CA LYS A 280 8.82 -24.59 -33.61
C LYS A 280 9.99 -23.98 -32.80
N TYR A 281 9.74 -23.63 -31.56
CA TYR A 281 10.71 -22.95 -30.67
C TYR A 281 11.30 -23.89 -29.61
N ALA A 282 11.37 -25.20 -29.90
CA ALA A 282 11.80 -26.23 -28.95
C ALA A 282 13.19 -25.97 -28.32
N ALA A 283 14.06 -25.20 -28.97
CA ALA A 283 15.36 -24.81 -28.43
C ALA A 283 15.24 -24.05 -27.08
N LEU A 284 14.13 -23.35 -26.81
CA LEU A 284 13.88 -22.69 -25.53
C LEU A 284 13.72 -23.66 -24.35
N ASN A 285 13.41 -24.95 -24.59
CA ASN A 285 13.26 -25.92 -23.52
C ASN A 285 14.60 -26.25 -22.79
N SER A 286 15.70 -26.03 -23.48
CA SER A 286 17.06 -26.24 -22.97
C SER A 286 17.84 -24.92 -22.81
N ALA A 287 17.19 -23.80 -23.09
CA ALA A 287 17.80 -22.50 -22.97
C ALA A 287 18.02 -22.11 -21.51
N GLY A 288 19.14 -21.46 -21.22
CA GLY A 288 19.44 -20.94 -19.87
C GLY A 288 18.54 -19.78 -19.47
N LYS A 289 18.51 -19.46 -18.18
CA LYS A 289 17.88 -18.23 -17.67
C LYS A 289 18.48 -17.01 -18.36
N VAL A 290 17.66 -15.99 -18.61
CA VAL A 290 18.16 -14.67 -19.00
C VAL A 290 18.85 -14.01 -17.79
N ASP A 291 19.80 -13.13 -18.06
CA ASP A 291 20.45 -12.36 -16.98
C ASP A 291 19.40 -11.46 -16.28
N THR A 292 19.36 -11.54 -14.96
CA THR A 292 18.42 -10.75 -14.15
C THR A 292 18.70 -9.26 -14.24
N ASN A 293 19.94 -8.83 -14.57
CA ASN A 293 20.28 -7.44 -14.78
C ASN A 293 19.65 -6.83 -16.04
N ASN A 294 19.30 -7.66 -17.01
CA ASN A 294 18.79 -7.21 -18.30
C ASN A 294 17.59 -6.28 -18.18
N PHE A 295 17.64 -5.16 -18.89
CA PHE A 295 16.54 -4.22 -19.06
C PHE A 295 15.96 -4.32 -20.47
N TYR A 296 14.67 -4.65 -20.56
CA TYR A 296 13.96 -4.84 -21.84
C TYR A 296 13.17 -3.61 -22.27
N GLY A 297 13.21 -2.53 -21.52
CA GLY A 297 12.61 -1.24 -21.83
C GLY A 297 13.39 -0.43 -22.87
N THR A 298 13.14 0.86 -22.89
CA THR A 298 13.80 1.85 -23.78
C THR A 298 14.22 3.07 -22.96
N ASP A 299 15.10 3.93 -23.52
CA ASP A 299 15.47 5.22 -22.90
C ASP A 299 14.28 6.20 -22.78
N SER A 300 13.15 5.88 -23.43
CA SER A 300 11.92 6.65 -23.33
C SER A 300 11.04 6.25 -22.15
N ASP A 301 11.35 5.15 -21.47
CA ASP A 301 10.52 4.64 -20.37
C ASP A 301 10.65 5.52 -19.12
N TYR A 302 9.50 5.88 -18.54
CA TYR A 302 9.42 6.65 -17.30
C TYR A 302 8.10 6.40 -16.57
N ASP A 303 8.10 6.58 -15.24
CA ASP A 303 6.92 6.68 -14.37
C ASP A 303 7.04 7.93 -13.50
N LYS A 304 6.32 8.96 -13.88
CA LYS A 304 6.29 10.25 -13.19
C LYS A 304 5.01 10.42 -12.42
N SER A 305 5.11 10.77 -11.16
CA SER A 305 3.93 11.08 -10.38
C SER A 305 4.12 12.33 -9.51
N THR A 306 2.99 12.96 -9.22
CA THR A 306 2.92 14.08 -8.26
C THR A 306 1.68 13.89 -7.40
N THR A 307 1.89 13.89 -6.09
CA THR A 307 0.85 13.83 -5.07
C THR A 307 0.83 15.14 -4.30
N ASP A 308 -0.33 15.79 -4.25
CA ASP A 308 -0.61 16.96 -3.42
C ASP A 308 -1.79 16.64 -2.51
N SER A 309 -1.68 16.90 -1.22
CA SER A 309 -2.77 16.66 -0.25
C SER A 309 -2.79 17.74 0.81
N GLY A 310 -3.95 18.32 1.06
CA GLY A 310 -4.19 19.26 2.15
C GLY A 310 -5.26 18.71 3.09
N THR A 311 -4.99 18.73 4.39
CA THR A 311 -5.93 18.25 5.42
C THR A 311 -6.10 19.32 6.49
N LEU A 312 -7.37 19.62 6.77
CA LEU A 312 -7.81 20.42 7.91
C LEU A 312 -8.53 19.51 8.89
N ARG A 313 -8.07 19.43 10.13
CA ARG A 313 -8.72 18.66 11.20
C ARG A 313 -8.99 19.56 12.40
N PHE A 314 -10.25 19.62 12.78
CA PHE A 314 -10.74 20.30 13.98
C PHE A 314 -11.22 19.27 14.99
N GLU A 315 -10.85 19.43 16.24
CA GLU A 315 -11.29 18.60 17.36
C GLU A 315 -11.76 19.48 18.51
N HIS A 316 -12.85 19.06 19.16
CA HIS A 316 -13.36 19.75 20.33
C HIS A 316 -13.92 18.73 21.34
N ASP A 317 -13.39 18.79 22.55
CA ASP A 317 -13.87 17.98 23.67
C ASP A 317 -15.10 18.68 24.27
N LEU A 318 -16.29 18.11 24.01
CA LEU A 318 -17.54 18.59 24.57
C LEU A 318 -17.61 18.32 26.07
N THR A 319 -17.03 17.21 26.48
CA THR A 319 -16.82 16.79 27.88
C THR A 319 -15.49 16.02 27.92
N ASP A 320 -15.04 15.67 29.13
CA ASP A 320 -13.83 14.84 29.32
C ASP A 320 -13.91 13.49 28.60
N ASN A 321 -15.12 13.00 28.32
CA ASN A 321 -15.36 11.68 27.72
C ASN A 321 -15.98 11.76 26.30
N THR A 322 -16.19 12.97 25.76
CA THR A 322 -16.85 13.15 24.44
C THR A 322 -16.10 14.13 23.57
N THR A 323 -15.60 13.66 22.47
CA THR A 323 -14.87 14.48 21.48
C THR A 323 -15.60 14.49 20.16
N VAL A 324 -15.77 15.67 19.56
CA VAL A 324 -16.20 15.86 18.17
C VAL A 324 -14.98 16.18 17.32
N ARG A 325 -14.85 15.48 16.21
CA ARG A 325 -13.79 15.69 15.23
C ARG A 325 -14.39 15.94 13.85
N ASN A 326 -13.93 16.97 13.16
CA ASN A 326 -14.22 17.19 11.73
C ASN A 326 -12.92 17.19 10.96
N THR A 327 -12.84 16.39 9.91
CA THR A 327 -11.68 16.33 9.02
C THR A 327 -12.11 16.60 7.60
N THR A 328 -11.51 17.61 6.97
CA THR A 328 -11.65 17.91 5.54
C THR A 328 -10.31 17.64 4.86
N ARG A 329 -10.29 16.76 3.85
CA ARG A 329 -9.10 16.46 3.05
C ARG A 329 -9.39 16.64 1.58
N TRP A 330 -8.52 17.38 0.93
CA TRP A 330 -8.39 17.42 -0.51
C TRP A 330 -7.07 16.74 -0.91
N SER A 331 -7.11 15.91 -1.95
CA SER A 331 -5.90 15.31 -2.51
C SER A 331 -5.99 15.23 -4.02
N ARG A 332 -4.85 15.34 -4.68
CA ARG A 332 -4.67 15.14 -6.11
C ARG A 332 -3.44 14.30 -6.38
N VAL A 333 -3.62 13.22 -7.14
CA VAL A 333 -2.52 12.38 -7.62
C VAL A 333 -2.53 12.42 -9.14
N LYS A 334 -1.43 12.86 -9.74
CA LYS A 334 -1.18 12.77 -11.19
C LYS A 334 -0.14 11.69 -11.43
N GLN A 335 -0.35 10.87 -12.43
CA GLN A 335 0.61 9.88 -12.89
C GLN A 335 0.66 9.88 -14.41
N GLU A 336 1.86 9.89 -14.93
CA GLU A 336 2.16 9.73 -16.35
C GLU A 336 3.26 8.70 -16.48
N TYR A 337 3.02 7.60 -17.19
CA TYR A 337 4.07 6.64 -17.49
C TYR A 337 4.07 6.19 -18.95
N LEU A 338 5.27 5.87 -19.42
CA LEU A 338 5.57 5.09 -20.58
C LEU A 338 6.39 3.90 -20.11
N LEU A 339 5.89 2.69 -20.32
CA LEU A 339 6.50 1.44 -19.88
C LEU A 339 6.55 0.47 -21.06
N THR A 340 7.74 0.07 -21.45
CA THR A 340 7.96 -0.91 -22.51
C THR A 340 8.27 -2.27 -21.90
N ALA A 341 7.52 -3.28 -22.29
CA ALA A 341 7.67 -4.64 -21.77
C ALA A 341 7.67 -5.67 -22.89
N VAL A 342 8.42 -6.76 -22.72
CA VAL A 342 8.45 -7.86 -23.69
C VAL A 342 7.13 -8.61 -23.70
N MET A 343 6.75 -9.05 -24.90
CA MET A 343 5.61 -9.91 -25.16
C MET A 343 6.09 -11.33 -25.37
N GLY A 344 5.58 -12.27 -24.56
CA GLY A 344 5.79 -13.70 -24.80
C GLY A 344 4.76 -14.30 -25.75
N GLY A 345 4.91 -15.59 -26.02
CA GLY A 345 4.03 -16.35 -26.91
C GLY A 345 4.59 -16.50 -28.32
N ALA A 346 4.16 -17.55 -29.00
CA ALA A 346 4.73 -17.97 -30.29
C ALA A 346 4.69 -16.92 -31.38
N SER A 347 3.66 -16.06 -31.40
CA SER A 347 3.51 -15.00 -32.42
C SER A 347 4.44 -13.78 -32.18
N ASN A 348 5.05 -13.69 -31.00
CA ASN A 348 5.89 -12.57 -30.62
C ASN A 348 7.39 -12.86 -30.74
N ILE A 349 7.75 -14.07 -31.18
CA ILE A 349 9.14 -14.52 -31.30
C ILE A 349 9.59 -14.46 -32.74
N THR A 350 10.70 -13.77 -32.99
CA THR A 350 11.45 -13.78 -34.25
C THR A 350 12.74 -14.56 -34.02
N ALA A 351 12.93 -15.67 -34.75
CA ALA A 351 14.06 -16.58 -34.63
C ALA A 351 14.77 -16.69 -36.01
N PRO A 352 15.73 -15.82 -36.30
CA PRO A 352 16.47 -15.85 -37.56
C PRO A 352 17.24 -17.16 -37.78
N ASP A 353 17.93 -17.66 -36.76
CA ASP A 353 18.45 -19.02 -36.70
C ASP A 353 17.68 -19.81 -35.61
N ILE A 354 16.93 -20.80 -36.04
CA ILE A 354 16.07 -21.60 -35.12
C ILE A 354 16.89 -22.43 -34.14
N ASN A 355 18.17 -22.67 -34.38
CA ASN A 355 19.07 -23.45 -33.54
C ASN A 355 19.92 -22.60 -32.60
N ASP A 356 19.97 -21.28 -32.80
CA ASP A 356 20.74 -20.37 -31.95
C ASP A 356 19.83 -19.33 -31.28
N VAL A 357 19.46 -19.61 -30.07
CA VAL A 357 18.59 -18.74 -29.25
C VAL A 357 19.16 -17.35 -28.96
N ASN A 358 20.48 -17.14 -29.09
CA ASN A 358 21.12 -15.84 -28.95
C ASN A 358 20.78 -14.88 -30.10
N THR A 359 20.28 -15.40 -31.21
CA THR A 359 19.82 -14.59 -32.36
C THR A 359 18.34 -14.18 -32.21
N TRP A 360 17.63 -14.71 -31.22
CA TRP A 360 16.18 -14.54 -31.12
C TRP A 360 15.81 -13.19 -30.54
N SER A 361 14.72 -12.64 -31.04
CA SER A 361 14.15 -11.39 -30.55
C SER A 361 12.67 -11.57 -30.21
N TRP A 362 12.24 -10.85 -29.19
CA TRP A 362 10.86 -10.81 -28.73
C TRP A 362 10.23 -9.45 -28.99
N SER A 363 8.96 -9.44 -29.39
CA SER A 363 8.20 -8.21 -29.56
C SER A 363 8.10 -7.44 -28.25
N ARG A 364 8.03 -6.11 -28.35
CA ARG A 364 7.73 -5.22 -27.23
C ARG A 364 6.31 -4.66 -27.36
N LEU A 365 5.66 -4.44 -26.22
CA LEU A 365 4.44 -3.65 -26.10
C LEU A 365 4.75 -2.39 -25.29
N VAL A 366 4.36 -1.24 -25.82
CA VAL A 366 4.47 0.04 -25.13
C VAL A 366 3.15 0.29 -24.41
N ASN A 367 3.21 0.37 -23.08
CA ASN A 367 2.10 0.70 -22.23
C ASN A 367 2.20 2.15 -21.80
N THR A 368 1.10 2.85 -21.86
CA THR A 368 1.03 4.26 -21.54
C THR A 368 -0.11 4.55 -20.60
N LYS A 369 0.10 5.50 -19.69
CA LYS A 369 -0.93 5.98 -18.78
C LYS A 369 -0.71 7.47 -18.51
N ASP A 370 -1.78 8.23 -18.60
CA ASP A 370 -1.80 9.63 -18.21
C ASP A 370 -3.11 9.86 -17.44
N VAL A 371 -2.98 9.91 -16.11
CA VAL A 371 -4.13 9.86 -15.20
C VAL A 371 -4.04 10.98 -14.16
N SER A 372 -5.18 11.58 -13.86
CA SER A 372 -5.36 12.50 -12.73
C SER A 372 -6.47 12.01 -11.83
N ASN A 373 -6.13 11.68 -10.59
CA ASN A 373 -7.07 11.35 -9.52
C ASN A 373 -7.25 12.58 -8.61
N ARG A 374 -8.47 12.82 -8.14
CA ARG A 374 -8.78 13.86 -7.14
C ARG A 374 -9.78 13.30 -6.14
N ILE A 375 -9.60 13.64 -4.88
CA ILE A 375 -10.56 13.33 -3.83
C ILE A 375 -10.81 14.58 -2.98
N LEU A 376 -12.04 14.75 -2.59
CA LEU A 376 -12.47 15.69 -1.55
C LEU A 376 -13.37 14.94 -0.58
N THR A 377 -12.93 14.88 0.67
CA THR A 377 -13.69 14.23 1.76
C THR A 377 -13.89 15.22 2.89
N ASN A 378 -15.10 15.24 3.44
CA ASN A 378 -15.38 15.83 4.76
C ASN A 378 -16.02 14.74 5.63
N GLN A 379 -15.44 14.52 6.80
CA GLN A 379 -15.90 13.55 7.77
C GLN A 379 -16.09 14.24 9.12
N THR A 380 -17.27 14.09 9.72
CA THR A 380 -17.54 14.48 11.09
C THR A 380 -17.77 13.24 11.92
N ASN A 381 -17.00 13.10 12.98
CA ASN A 381 -17.03 11.94 13.90
C ASN A 381 -17.23 12.46 15.33
N ILE A 382 -18.01 11.73 16.11
CA ILE A 382 -18.15 11.89 17.56
C ILE A 382 -17.70 10.58 18.22
N THR A 383 -16.83 10.69 19.20
CA THR A 383 -16.47 9.59 20.10
C THR A 383 -16.91 9.92 21.50
N SER A 384 -17.48 8.95 22.22
CA SER A 384 -17.98 9.17 23.57
C SER A 384 -17.91 7.89 24.39
N THR A 385 -17.49 8.03 25.64
CA THR A 385 -17.54 6.95 26.64
C THR A 385 -18.48 7.37 27.76
N PHE A 386 -19.49 6.54 28.05
CA PHE A 386 -20.50 6.79 29.07
C PHE A 386 -21.12 5.50 29.59
N ASP A 387 -21.83 5.56 30.70
CA ASP A 387 -22.52 4.42 31.28
C ASP A 387 -24.04 4.57 31.19
N THR A 388 -24.74 3.46 30.93
CA THR A 388 -26.19 3.35 31.06
C THR A 388 -26.51 2.30 32.12
N GLY A 389 -26.69 2.74 33.35
CA GLY A 389 -26.80 1.85 34.50
C GLY A 389 -25.48 1.13 34.77
N SER A 390 -25.46 -0.20 34.63
CA SER A 390 -24.25 -1.02 34.79
C SER A 390 -23.54 -1.34 33.47
N ILE A 391 -24.00 -0.80 32.35
CA ILE A 391 -23.45 -1.08 31.03
C ILE A 391 -22.60 0.11 30.61
N GLY A 392 -21.31 -0.13 30.36
CA GLY A 392 -20.41 0.85 29.77
C GLY A 392 -20.56 0.88 28.24
N HIS A 393 -20.46 2.06 27.64
CA HIS A 393 -20.55 2.31 26.23
C HIS A 393 -19.30 3.02 25.74
N ASP A 394 -18.69 2.50 24.67
CA ASP A 394 -17.66 3.18 23.88
C ASP A 394 -18.16 3.39 22.46
N VAL A 395 -18.68 4.59 22.21
CA VAL A 395 -19.36 4.94 20.97
C VAL A 395 -18.44 5.70 20.02
N SER A 396 -18.50 5.34 18.74
CA SER A 396 -17.97 6.17 17.63
C SER A 396 -19.03 6.25 16.55
N ALA A 397 -19.49 7.46 16.23
CA ALA A 397 -20.51 7.69 15.20
C ALA A 397 -20.13 8.87 14.32
N GLY A 398 -20.62 8.88 13.09
CA GLY A 398 -20.29 10.00 12.21
C GLY A 398 -21.00 9.98 10.87
N VAL A 399 -20.73 11.06 10.14
CA VAL A 399 -21.17 11.26 8.76
C VAL A 399 -19.96 11.58 7.89
N GLU A 400 -20.02 11.14 6.64
CA GLU A 400 -18.94 11.32 5.67
C GLU A 400 -19.52 11.70 4.31
N PHE A 401 -18.94 12.71 3.71
CA PHE A 401 -19.16 13.03 2.30
C PHE A 401 -17.83 12.89 1.57
N THR A 402 -17.81 12.11 0.48
CA THR A 402 -16.64 11.92 -0.36
C THR A 402 -16.97 12.09 -1.82
N ARG A 403 -16.23 12.94 -2.53
CA ARG A 403 -16.20 13.04 -3.99
C ARG A 403 -14.86 12.58 -4.51
N GLU A 404 -14.89 11.56 -5.35
CA GLU A 404 -13.72 10.98 -6.02
C GLU A 404 -13.86 11.19 -7.53
N ASN A 405 -12.79 11.65 -8.17
CA ASN A 405 -12.76 11.85 -9.62
C ASN A 405 -11.49 11.22 -10.19
N GLN A 406 -11.63 10.56 -11.34
CA GLN A 406 -10.51 10.14 -12.14
C GLN A 406 -10.70 10.57 -13.58
N THR A 407 -9.69 11.22 -14.16
CA THR A 407 -9.59 11.45 -15.60
C THR A 407 -8.43 10.67 -16.13
N ASN A 408 -8.68 9.79 -17.10
CA ASN A 408 -7.68 9.05 -17.85
C ASN A 408 -7.61 9.65 -19.26
N TYR A 409 -6.49 10.27 -19.59
CA TYR A 409 -6.28 10.93 -20.88
C TYR A 409 -5.88 9.89 -21.93
N GLY A 410 -6.59 9.89 -23.05
CA GLY A 410 -6.26 9.08 -24.21
C GLY A 410 -4.96 9.56 -24.85
N VAL A 411 -4.09 8.61 -25.19
CA VAL A 411 -2.81 8.86 -25.86
C VAL A 411 -2.74 8.11 -27.17
N ASN A 412 -1.96 8.62 -28.11
CA ASN A 412 -1.69 7.95 -29.37
C ASN A 412 -0.94 6.64 -29.13
N ALA A 413 -1.28 5.61 -29.90
CA ALA A 413 -0.59 4.33 -29.83
C ALA A 413 0.89 4.48 -30.18
N MET A 414 1.74 3.86 -29.40
CA MET A 414 3.18 3.84 -29.60
C MET A 414 3.66 2.41 -29.85
N THR A 415 4.76 2.28 -30.57
CA THR A 415 5.40 1.00 -30.87
C THR A 415 6.88 1.05 -30.55
N ALA A 416 7.45 -0.09 -30.18
CA ALA A 416 8.88 -0.25 -30.01
C ALA A 416 9.37 -1.45 -30.85
N PRO A 417 10.61 -1.40 -31.39
CA PRO A 417 11.20 -2.54 -32.07
C PRO A 417 11.32 -3.76 -31.16
N ALA A 418 11.36 -4.96 -31.76
CA ALA A 418 11.68 -6.19 -31.04
C ALA A 418 13.06 -6.10 -30.38
N VAL A 419 13.26 -6.83 -29.30
CA VAL A 419 14.47 -6.84 -28.48
C VAL A 419 15.08 -8.23 -28.43
N ASN A 420 16.41 -8.32 -28.46
CA ASN A 420 17.10 -9.62 -28.34
C ASN A 420 16.82 -10.22 -26.93
N LEU A 421 16.64 -11.54 -26.90
CA LEU A 421 16.28 -12.27 -25.66
C LEU A 421 17.39 -12.23 -24.60
N TYR A 422 18.65 -12.44 -25.01
CA TYR A 422 19.78 -12.53 -24.06
C TYR A 422 20.64 -11.27 -24.01
N HIS A 423 20.60 -10.46 -25.06
CA HIS A 423 21.40 -9.23 -25.18
C HIS A 423 20.49 -8.05 -25.53
N PRO A 424 19.59 -7.63 -24.62
CA PRO A 424 18.68 -6.54 -24.91
C PRO A 424 19.43 -5.23 -25.13
N VAL A 425 19.00 -4.46 -26.13
CA VAL A 425 19.47 -3.10 -26.38
C VAL A 425 18.37 -2.16 -25.91
N SER A 426 18.67 -1.31 -24.93
CA SER A 426 17.75 -0.37 -24.31
C SER A 426 17.98 1.09 -24.75
N ASN A 427 19.17 1.44 -25.26
CA ASN A 427 19.56 2.79 -25.70
C ASN A 427 18.81 3.27 -26.96
N LEU A 428 17.51 3.13 -26.95
CA LEU A 428 16.60 3.47 -28.04
C LEU A 428 15.55 4.45 -27.54
N SER A 429 15.41 5.58 -28.24
CA SER A 429 14.32 6.52 -27.98
C SER A 429 13.14 6.23 -28.90
N ILE A 430 11.93 6.12 -28.35
CA ILE A 430 10.67 5.98 -29.09
C ILE A 430 9.77 7.20 -28.96
N GLY A 431 10.25 8.28 -28.34
CA GLY A 431 9.51 9.52 -28.11
C GLY A 431 8.77 9.52 -26.77
N GLY A 432 7.95 10.54 -26.54
CA GLY A 432 7.11 10.72 -25.35
C GLY A 432 5.63 10.54 -25.66
N LEU A 433 4.80 10.64 -24.61
CA LEU A 433 3.35 10.56 -24.75
C LEU A 433 2.80 11.75 -25.53
N ASP A 434 1.85 11.46 -26.42
CA ASP A 434 1.09 12.44 -27.16
C ASP A 434 -0.41 12.19 -26.97
N ARG A 435 -1.13 13.16 -26.39
CA ARG A 435 -2.56 13.06 -26.12
C ARG A 435 -3.36 13.18 -27.42
N ASN A 436 -4.29 12.27 -27.64
CA ASN A 436 -5.15 12.22 -28.80
C ASN A 436 -6.51 12.97 -28.63
N GLY A 437 -6.70 13.66 -27.50
CA GLY A 437 -7.92 14.40 -27.17
C GLY A 437 -9.07 13.54 -26.61
N ALA A 438 -9.00 12.22 -26.69
CA ALA A 438 -9.97 11.35 -26.03
C ALA A 438 -9.72 11.29 -24.52
N ASN A 439 -10.77 11.16 -23.74
CA ASN A 439 -10.70 11.05 -22.29
C ASN A 439 -11.70 10.01 -21.77
N ALA A 440 -11.37 9.41 -20.64
CA ALA A 440 -12.32 8.68 -19.83
C ALA A 440 -12.42 9.36 -18.45
N ASN A 441 -13.62 9.74 -18.05
CA ASN A 441 -13.88 10.46 -16.81
C ASN A 441 -14.81 9.62 -15.93
N GLY A 442 -14.34 9.32 -14.74
CA GLY A 442 -15.15 8.68 -13.70
C GLY A 442 -15.29 9.59 -12.49
N GLN A 443 -16.50 9.72 -11.97
CA GLN A 443 -16.77 10.43 -10.73
C GLN A 443 -17.68 9.58 -9.84
N THR A 444 -17.35 9.51 -8.56
CA THR A 444 -18.25 8.93 -7.55
C THR A 444 -18.44 9.91 -6.40
N ASP A 445 -19.70 10.22 -6.11
CA ASP A 445 -20.13 10.90 -4.90
C ASP A 445 -20.69 9.87 -3.93
N THR A 446 -20.21 9.91 -2.69
CA THR A 446 -20.65 9.00 -1.62
C THR A 446 -21.04 9.83 -0.39
N PHE A 447 -22.23 9.56 0.15
CA PHE A 447 -22.64 10.02 1.47
C PHE A 447 -22.78 8.81 2.38
N GLY A 448 -22.04 8.80 3.49
CA GLY A 448 -22.02 7.73 4.48
C GLY A 448 -22.48 8.20 5.85
N ILE A 449 -23.23 7.37 6.55
CA ILE A 449 -23.52 7.51 7.97
C ILE A 449 -23.16 6.22 8.68
N TYR A 450 -22.51 6.32 9.82
CA TYR A 450 -22.09 5.14 10.59
C TYR A 450 -22.21 5.34 12.09
N ALA A 451 -22.39 4.24 12.79
CA ALA A 451 -22.33 4.19 14.25
C ALA A 451 -21.75 2.84 14.70
N PHE A 452 -20.87 2.89 15.66
CA PHE A 452 -20.25 1.76 16.36
C PHE A 452 -20.44 1.93 17.84
N ASP A 453 -20.69 0.84 18.53
CA ASP A 453 -20.73 0.81 20.00
C ASP A 453 -20.05 -0.47 20.51
N THR A 454 -19.25 -0.33 21.53
CA THR A 454 -18.75 -1.44 22.34
C THR A 454 -19.36 -1.37 23.71
N LEU A 455 -20.20 -2.36 24.03
CA LEU A 455 -20.90 -2.51 25.28
C LEU A 455 -20.06 -3.34 26.25
N THR A 456 -19.65 -2.75 27.35
CA THR A 456 -19.07 -3.46 28.49
C THR A 456 -20.21 -3.92 29.38
N LEU A 457 -20.65 -5.18 29.22
CA LEU A 457 -21.77 -5.74 29.96
C LEU A 457 -21.38 -6.16 31.36
N THR A 458 -20.15 -6.65 31.52
CA THR A 458 -19.53 -7.02 32.79
C THR A 458 -18.02 -6.82 32.67
N GLU A 459 -17.26 -6.93 33.74
CA GLU A 459 -15.78 -6.89 33.73
C GLU A 459 -15.17 -7.93 32.77
N ARG A 460 -15.92 -8.97 32.40
CA ARG A 460 -15.43 -10.07 31.51
C ARG A 460 -16.07 -10.13 30.14
N ILE A 461 -17.23 -9.49 29.95
CA ILE A 461 -17.99 -9.63 28.69
C ILE A 461 -18.13 -8.28 28.02
N GLU A 462 -17.61 -8.18 26.83
CA GLU A 462 -17.87 -7.06 25.92
C GLU A 462 -18.56 -7.56 24.65
N VAL A 463 -19.48 -6.73 24.13
CA VAL A 463 -20.17 -6.98 22.86
C VAL A 463 -20.03 -5.72 22.02
N ASN A 464 -19.61 -5.84 20.80
CA ASN A 464 -19.53 -4.71 19.89
C ASN A 464 -20.41 -4.89 18.66
N GLY A 465 -20.89 -3.76 18.16
CA GLY A 465 -21.68 -3.71 16.95
C GLY A 465 -21.37 -2.45 16.16
N GLY A 466 -21.58 -2.52 14.86
CA GLY A 466 -21.41 -1.37 13.99
C GLY A 466 -22.23 -1.50 12.72
N LEU A 467 -22.77 -0.37 12.29
CA LEU A 467 -23.55 -0.24 11.05
C LEU A 467 -23.05 0.97 10.28
N ARG A 468 -22.92 0.82 8.97
CA ARG A 468 -22.65 1.90 8.02
C ARG A 468 -23.58 1.78 6.82
N LEU A 469 -24.16 2.91 6.47
CA LEU A 469 -25.00 3.09 5.28
C LEU A 469 -24.30 4.08 4.36
N ASP A 470 -23.97 3.66 3.14
CA ASP A 470 -23.43 4.54 2.11
C ASP A 470 -24.41 4.63 0.94
N ASN A 471 -24.79 5.85 0.58
CA ASN A 471 -25.44 6.15 -0.69
C ASN A 471 -24.37 6.61 -1.67
N TYR A 472 -24.23 5.96 -2.81
CA TYR A 472 -23.26 6.32 -3.83
C TYR A 472 -23.93 6.63 -5.18
N HIS A 473 -23.30 7.55 -5.91
CA HIS A 473 -23.64 7.88 -7.28
C HIS A 473 -22.38 7.98 -8.12
N THR A 474 -22.20 7.04 -9.05
CA THR A 474 -21.06 7.02 -9.98
C THR A 474 -21.54 7.42 -11.36
N LYS A 475 -20.84 8.39 -11.98
CA LYS A 475 -20.97 8.78 -13.38
C LYS A 475 -19.68 8.38 -14.11
N TYR A 476 -19.85 7.92 -15.34
CA TYR A 476 -18.73 7.59 -16.20
C TYR A 476 -19.03 7.94 -17.65
N ASP A 477 -18.13 8.70 -18.24
CA ASP A 477 -18.11 8.95 -19.67
C ASP A 477 -16.73 8.61 -20.25
N SER A 478 -16.70 8.08 -21.45
CA SER A 478 -15.47 7.85 -22.18
C SER A 478 -15.61 8.14 -23.65
N ALA A 479 -14.55 8.68 -24.23
CA ALA A 479 -14.38 8.87 -25.65
C ALA A 479 -13.22 8.03 -26.17
N THR A 480 -13.29 7.63 -27.44
CA THR A 480 -12.23 6.93 -28.17
C THR A 480 -11.93 7.69 -29.45
N ALA A 481 -10.66 7.84 -29.79
CA ALA A 481 -10.26 8.41 -31.09
C ALA A 481 -10.69 7.46 -32.23
N CYS A 482 -11.48 7.96 -33.17
CA CYS A 482 -12.05 7.15 -34.24
C CYS A 482 -11.05 6.92 -35.39
N GLY A 483 -11.33 5.93 -36.26
CA GLY A 483 -10.56 5.62 -37.47
C GLY A 483 -9.23 4.92 -37.22
N GLY A 484 -8.95 4.49 -35.98
CA GLY A 484 -7.82 3.65 -35.64
C GLY A 484 -7.97 2.21 -36.13
N SER A 485 -6.95 1.38 -35.92
CA SER A 485 -6.96 -0.05 -36.20
C SER A 485 -6.72 -0.85 -34.93
N GLY A 486 -7.16 -2.12 -34.91
CA GLY A 486 -6.97 -3.05 -33.79
C GLY A 486 -8.21 -3.24 -32.90
N ARG A 487 -8.01 -3.94 -31.79
CA ARG A 487 -9.11 -4.27 -30.85
C ARG A 487 -9.63 -3.00 -30.17
N GLY A 488 -10.93 -2.75 -30.25
CA GLY A 488 -11.58 -1.55 -29.69
C GLY A 488 -11.59 -0.33 -30.63
N ALA A 489 -11.06 -0.44 -31.86
CA ALA A 489 -11.16 0.60 -32.86
C ALA A 489 -12.62 0.87 -33.24
N ILE A 490 -12.98 2.15 -33.40
CA ILE A 490 -14.31 2.59 -33.81
C ILE A 490 -14.23 3.34 -35.14
N ALA A 491 -15.26 3.20 -35.98
CA ALA A 491 -15.38 3.99 -37.20
C ALA A 491 -15.67 5.47 -36.85
N CYS A 492 -15.15 6.39 -37.68
CA CYS A 492 -15.51 7.79 -37.53
C CYS A 492 -16.95 8.03 -37.97
N PRO A 493 -17.77 8.75 -37.20
CA PRO A 493 -19.06 9.22 -37.63
C PRO A 493 -18.96 10.08 -38.90
N PRO A 494 -20.04 10.17 -39.70
CA PRO A 494 -20.05 11.02 -40.88
C PRO A 494 -19.64 12.46 -40.56
N GLY A 495 -18.69 12.99 -41.34
CA GLY A 495 -18.21 14.36 -41.16
C GLY A 495 -17.10 14.56 -40.13
N GLN A 496 -16.67 13.49 -39.43
CA GLN A 496 -15.51 13.53 -38.53
C GLN A 496 -14.27 12.94 -39.19
N SER A 497 -13.11 13.54 -38.93
CA SER A 497 -11.82 13.05 -39.39
C SER A 497 -11.27 11.95 -38.50
N THR A 498 -10.42 11.08 -39.02
CA THR A 498 -9.64 10.12 -38.26
C THR A 498 -8.91 10.81 -37.09
N GLY A 499 -8.95 10.21 -35.92
CA GLY A 499 -8.37 10.76 -34.69
C GLY A 499 -9.34 11.64 -33.88
N SER A 500 -10.51 11.99 -34.42
CA SER A 500 -11.51 12.76 -33.65
C SER A 500 -12.03 11.93 -32.48
N PRO A 501 -12.14 12.49 -31.25
CA PRO A 501 -12.74 11.81 -30.10
C PRO A 501 -14.24 11.64 -30.30
N VAL A 502 -14.73 10.42 -30.13
CA VAL A 502 -16.14 10.05 -30.20
C VAL A 502 -16.54 9.40 -28.87
N THR A 503 -17.59 9.90 -28.27
CA THR A 503 -18.13 9.33 -27.02
C THR A 503 -18.60 7.89 -27.26
N THR A 504 -18.02 6.96 -26.54
CA THR A 504 -18.31 5.51 -26.63
C THR A 504 -19.13 5.00 -25.45
N VAL A 505 -19.02 5.66 -24.29
CA VAL A 505 -19.77 5.35 -23.08
C VAL A 505 -20.20 6.67 -22.43
N ASP A 506 -21.45 6.72 -22.00
CA ASP A 506 -21.99 7.75 -21.11
C ASP A 506 -23.07 7.05 -20.25
N THR A 507 -22.74 6.81 -18.99
CA THR A 507 -23.62 6.02 -18.12
C THR A 507 -23.42 6.36 -16.65
N ALA A 508 -24.39 5.99 -15.82
CA ALA A 508 -24.32 6.20 -14.39
C ALA A 508 -24.91 5.02 -13.61
N LYS A 509 -24.45 4.88 -12.37
CA LYS A 509 -24.93 3.88 -11.40
C LYS A 509 -25.08 4.51 -10.04
N SER A 510 -26.27 4.38 -9.45
CA SER A 510 -26.52 4.72 -8.04
C SER A 510 -26.87 3.48 -7.24
N GLY A 511 -26.65 3.53 -5.94
CA GLY A 511 -27.05 2.46 -5.05
C GLY A 511 -26.79 2.79 -3.60
N ASN A 512 -27.22 1.86 -2.74
CA ASN A 512 -26.96 1.90 -1.31
C ASN A 512 -26.14 0.67 -0.91
N LEU A 513 -25.16 0.87 -0.03
CA LEU A 513 -24.37 -0.18 0.58
C LEU A 513 -24.71 -0.23 2.07
N VAL A 514 -25.00 -1.43 2.56
CA VAL A 514 -25.28 -1.67 3.98
C VAL A 514 -24.15 -2.59 4.50
N ASN A 515 -23.26 -2.00 5.25
CA ASN A 515 -22.13 -2.71 5.87
C ASN A 515 -22.37 -2.78 7.38
N TRP A 516 -22.12 -3.94 7.99
CA TRP A 516 -22.28 -4.09 9.42
C TRP A 516 -21.29 -5.10 9.99
N LYS A 517 -21.01 -4.97 11.27
CA LYS A 517 -20.18 -5.91 12.04
C LYS A 517 -20.82 -6.15 13.39
N ALA A 518 -20.59 -7.33 13.94
CA ALA A 518 -20.94 -7.67 15.32
C ALA A 518 -19.87 -8.59 15.89
N GLY A 519 -19.52 -8.38 17.14
CA GLY A 519 -18.51 -9.18 17.83
C GLY A 519 -18.81 -9.31 19.31
N ALA A 520 -18.19 -10.29 19.93
CA ALA A 520 -18.21 -10.48 21.38
C ALA A 520 -16.82 -10.91 21.84
N LEU A 521 -16.45 -10.43 23.01
CA LEU A 521 -15.19 -10.73 23.67
C LEU A 521 -15.47 -11.22 25.10
N TYR A 522 -14.77 -12.26 25.49
CA TYR A 522 -14.78 -12.79 26.83
C TYR A 522 -13.37 -12.77 27.42
N ARG A 523 -13.16 -12.03 28.51
CA ARG A 523 -11.89 -11.98 29.23
C ARG A 523 -11.75 -13.23 30.08
N LEU A 524 -10.81 -14.09 29.73
CA LEU A 524 -10.45 -15.29 30.50
C LEU A 524 -9.68 -14.89 31.76
N THR A 525 -8.78 -13.92 31.59
CA THR A 525 -7.97 -13.31 32.67
C THR A 525 -7.85 -11.81 32.38
N GLU A 526 -7.21 -11.04 33.25
CA GLU A 526 -6.87 -9.63 33.01
C GLU A 526 -5.94 -9.45 31.78
N GLN A 527 -5.15 -10.47 31.46
CA GLN A 527 -4.12 -10.45 30.41
C GLN A 527 -4.59 -11.06 29.08
N GLY A 528 -5.71 -11.79 29.09
CA GLY A 528 -6.08 -12.55 27.91
C GLY A 528 -7.57 -12.77 27.72
N ASN A 529 -7.98 -12.82 26.46
CA ASN A 529 -9.36 -12.97 26.05
C ASN A 529 -9.52 -13.93 24.88
N VAL A 530 -10.76 -14.31 24.64
CA VAL A 530 -11.24 -14.94 23.40
C VAL A 530 -12.33 -14.07 22.80
N TYR A 531 -12.40 -14.01 21.47
CA TYR A 531 -13.39 -13.23 20.77
C TYR A 531 -13.95 -13.93 19.56
N VAL A 532 -15.14 -13.52 19.16
CA VAL A 532 -15.77 -13.86 17.88
C VAL A 532 -16.17 -12.59 17.17
N ASN A 533 -16.10 -12.59 15.85
CA ASN A 533 -16.53 -11.47 15.00
C ASN A 533 -17.20 -11.98 13.74
N TYR A 534 -18.22 -11.24 13.29
CA TYR A 534 -18.81 -11.37 11.97
C TYR A 534 -18.94 -10.01 11.33
N ALA A 535 -18.47 -9.86 10.09
CA ALA A 535 -18.49 -8.59 9.36
C ALA A 535 -18.91 -8.77 7.90
N ILE A 536 -19.57 -7.76 7.35
CA ILE A 536 -19.96 -7.67 5.94
C ILE A 536 -19.40 -6.38 5.34
N SER A 537 -18.81 -6.52 4.14
CA SER A 537 -18.37 -5.40 3.31
C SER A 537 -18.94 -5.52 1.90
N GLN A 538 -19.27 -4.39 1.29
CA GLN A 538 -19.78 -4.33 -0.06
C GLN A 538 -18.94 -3.36 -0.92
N GLN A 539 -18.72 -3.75 -2.19
CA GLN A 539 -18.01 -2.94 -3.17
C GLN A 539 -18.87 -2.81 -4.44
N PRO A 540 -19.23 -1.59 -4.87
CA PRO A 540 -20.04 -1.41 -6.07
C PRO A 540 -19.24 -1.67 -7.34
N PRO A 541 -19.88 -1.88 -8.51
CA PRO A 541 -19.22 -1.91 -9.81
C PRO A 541 -18.44 -0.62 -10.09
N GLY A 542 -17.41 -0.70 -10.94
CA GLY A 542 -16.59 0.42 -11.35
C GLY A 542 -15.20 0.46 -10.72
N GLY A 543 -14.97 -0.28 -9.63
CA GLY A 543 -13.65 -0.42 -9.01
C GLY A 543 -12.93 0.90 -8.74
N SER A 544 -11.63 0.96 -8.99
CA SER A 544 -10.76 2.11 -8.74
C SER A 544 -10.77 3.18 -9.83
N SER A 545 -11.14 2.79 -11.05
CA SER A 545 -11.20 3.70 -12.19
C SER A 545 -12.58 4.35 -12.34
N PHE A 546 -13.54 3.95 -11.49
CA PHE A 546 -14.97 4.32 -11.61
C PHE A 546 -15.58 4.00 -12.99
N ALA A 547 -14.87 3.18 -13.78
CA ALA A 547 -15.29 2.82 -15.12
C ALA A 547 -16.61 2.02 -15.07
N LEU A 548 -17.57 2.41 -15.88
CA LEU A 548 -18.84 1.72 -16.03
C LEU A 548 -19.04 1.30 -17.49
N ALA A 549 -19.85 0.27 -17.68
CA ALA A 549 -20.32 -0.15 -18.98
C ALA A 549 -21.87 -0.19 -18.98
N ALA A 550 -22.44 -0.02 -20.16
CA ALA A 550 -23.90 -0.08 -20.32
C ALA A 550 -24.45 -1.44 -19.82
N SER A 551 -25.69 -1.43 -19.35
CA SER A 551 -26.42 -2.63 -18.96
C SER A 551 -26.50 -3.59 -20.15
N GLY A 552 -26.29 -4.89 -19.90
CA GLY A 552 -26.31 -5.93 -20.92
C GLY A 552 -25.09 -5.96 -21.85
N SER A 553 -24.08 -5.12 -21.66
CA SER A 553 -22.80 -5.17 -22.40
C SER A 553 -22.07 -6.49 -22.10
N GLY A 554 -22.05 -7.44 -23.02
CA GLY A 554 -21.46 -8.77 -22.84
C GLY A 554 -19.96 -8.75 -22.51
N ASN A 555 -19.24 -7.70 -22.91
CA ASN A 555 -17.78 -7.65 -22.89
C ASN A 555 -17.19 -6.82 -21.74
N SER A 556 -17.93 -6.59 -20.66
CA SER A 556 -17.43 -5.76 -19.55
C SER A 556 -17.77 -6.30 -18.17
N ALA A 557 -16.76 -6.31 -17.31
CA ALA A 557 -16.89 -6.60 -15.88
C ALA A 557 -17.56 -5.46 -15.07
N ASN A 558 -17.71 -4.25 -15.66
CA ASN A 558 -18.16 -3.05 -14.96
C ASN A 558 -19.59 -2.64 -15.37
N ARG A 559 -20.43 -3.59 -15.70
CA ARG A 559 -21.81 -3.32 -16.13
C ARG A 559 -22.62 -2.67 -15.02
N THR A 560 -23.47 -1.71 -15.41
CA THR A 560 -24.34 -0.99 -14.48
C THR A 560 -25.45 -1.84 -13.87
N ASP A 561 -25.84 -2.96 -14.49
CA ASP A 561 -26.80 -3.92 -13.95
C ASP A 561 -26.21 -4.89 -12.91
N PHE A 562 -24.90 -4.96 -12.77
CA PHE A 562 -24.28 -5.80 -11.75
C PHE A 562 -24.57 -5.28 -10.34
N LYS A 563 -24.69 -6.21 -9.39
CA LYS A 563 -24.87 -5.92 -7.96
C LYS A 563 -23.51 -5.62 -7.33
N PRO A 564 -23.46 -4.94 -6.19
CA PRO A 564 -22.22 -4.86 -5.42
C PRO A 564 -21.66 -6.24 -5.08
N GLN A 565 -20.35 -6.40 -5.23
CA GLN A 565 -19.62 -7.54 -4.67
C GLN A 565 -19.78 -7.51 -3.15
N LYS A 566 -19.94 -8.67 -2.52
CA LYS A 566 -20.21 -8.78 -1.09
C LYS A 566 -19.28 -9.78 -0.43
N ALA A 567 -18.54 -9.31 0.58
CA ALA A 567 -17.71 -10.16 1.42
C ALA A 567 -18.40 -10.36 2.79
N LYS A 568 -18.38 -11.59 3.26
CA LYS A 568 -18.86 -12.01 4.59
C LYS A 568 -17.71 -12.71 5.28
N SER A 569 -17.33 -12.27 6.46
CA SER A 569 -16.22 -12.87 7.21
C SER A 569 -16.63 -13.23 8.62
N SER A 570 -16.21 -14.40 9.05
CA SER A 570 -16.27 -14.88 10.44
C SER A 570 -14.84 -15.00 10.95
N GLU A 571 -14.60 -14.57 12.18
CA GLU A 571 -13.31 -14.70 12.85
C GLU A 571 -13.52 -15.15 14.29
N LEU A 572 -12.74 -16.14 14.74
CA LEU A 572 -12.63 -16.60 16.12
C LEU A 572 -11.17 -16.46 16.53
N GLY A 573 -10.89 -15.70 17.56
CA GLY A 573 -9.53 -15.46 17.98
C GLY A 573 -9.34 -15.35 19.48
N THR A 574 -8.08 -15.21 19.85
CA THR A 574 -7.63 -14.99 21.22
C THR A 574 -6.46 -14.02 21.21
N LYS A 575 -6.41 -13.14 22.19
CA LYS A 575 -5.33 -12.16 22.37
C LYS A 575 -4.85 -12.18 23.80
N TRP A 576 -3.53 -12.03 23.96
CA TRP A 576 -2.86 -12.09 25.26
C TRP A 576 -1.81 -11.01 25.34
N GLN A 577 -1.82 -10.24 26.41
CA GLN A 577 -0.74 -9.35 26.82
C GLN A 577 0.04 -10.01 27.95
N ILE A 578 1.28 -10.36 27.67
CA ILE A 578 2.16 -11.04 28.64
C ILE A 578 3.39 -10.16 28.93
N PHE A 579 4.19 -10.56 29.92
CA PHE A 579 5.39 -9.83 30.37
C PHE A 579 5.06 -8.37 30.76
N ASP A 580 4.10 -8.19 31.69
CA ASP A 580 3.63 -6.86 32.14
C ASP A 580 3.14 -5.99 30.97
N ASN A 581 2.31 -6.57 30.12
CA ASN A 581 1.70 -5.93 28.93
C ASN A 581 2.69 -5.49 27.84
N ARG A 582 3.95 -5.95 27.89
CA ARG A 582 4.98 -5.59 26.91
C ARG A 582 4.91 -6.37 25.63
N LEU A 583 4.32 -7.57 25.61
CA LEU A 583 4.20 -8.43 24.43
C LEU A 583 2.73 -8.78 24.17
N LEU A 584 2.22 -8.38 23.01
CA LEU A 584 0.92 -8.77 22.50
C LEU A 584 1.04 -10.01 21.63
N LEU A 585 0.33 -11.07 22.00
CA LEU A 585 0.14 -12.28 21.20
C LEU A 585 -1.27 -12.28 20.64
N ASN A 586 -1.43 -12.69 19.38
CA ASN A 586 -2.73 -12.88 18.74
C ASN A 586 -2.74 -14.20 17.96
N ALA A 587 -3.85 -14.94 18.08
CA ALA A 587 -4.15 -16.09 17.24
C ALA A 587 -5.60 -16.01 16.77
N ALA A 588 -5.84 -16.21 15.47
CA ALA A 588 -7.17 -16.12 14.89
C ALA A 588 -7.41 -17.21 13.84
N LEU A 589 -8.61 -17.78 13.84
CA LEU A 589 -9.18 -18.60 12.77
C LEU A 589 -10.14 -17.70 11.99
N PHE A 590 -10.03 -17.69 10.69
CA PHE A 590 -10.90 -16.86 9.85
C PHE A 590 -11.46 -17.59 8.65
N ARG A 591 -12.63 -17.13 8.20
CA ARG A 591 -13.22 -17.51 6.92
C ARG A 591 -13.92 -16.31 6.31
N THR A 592 -13.59 -16.01 5.06
CA THR A 592 -14.23 -14.97 4.25
C THR A 592 -14.81 -15.58 2.99
N ASP A 593 -16.11 -15.43 2.78
CA ASP A 593 -16.82 -15.79 1.57
C ASP A 593 -17.12 -14.51 0.78
N ILE A 594 -16.72 -14.47 -0.49
CA ILE A 594 -16.94 -13.35 -1.42
C ILE A 594 -17.96 -13.79 -2.45
N GLU A 595 -19.08 -13.09 -2.51
CA GLU A 595 -20.22 -13.35 -3.39
C GLU A 595 -20.37 -12.23 -4.43
N ASN A 596 -21.15 -12.50 -5.48
CA ASN A 596 -21.34 -11.58 -6.61
C ASN A 596 -20.01 -11.22 -7.29
N GLU A 597 -19.09 -12.17 -7.32
CA GLU A 597 -17.85 -12.01 -8.09
C GLU A 597 -18.17 -12.01 -9.57
N VAL A 598 -17.59 -11.09 -10.30
CA VAL A 598 -17.76 -11.00 -11.74
C VAL A 598 -16.77 -11.96 -12.40
N ALA A 599 -17.26 -12.89 -13.19
CA ALA A 599 -16.48 -13.91 -13.87
C ALA A 599 -16.75 -13.89 -15.38
N ALA A 600 -15.70 -14.15 -16.16
CA ALA A 600 -15.82 -14.38 -17.59
C ALA A 600 -16.45 -15.75 -17.85
N ASN A 601 -17.33 -15.83 -18.83
CA ASN A 601 -17.90 -17.07 -19.34
C ASN A 601 -17.03 -17.63 -20.47
N ASP A 602 -17.23 -18.90 -20.84
CA ASP A 602 -16.50 -19.56 -21.92
C ASP A 602 -16.72 -18.89 -23.30
N ASP A 603 -17.85 -18.23 -23.48
CA ASP A 603 -18.19 -17.47 -24.69
C ASP A 603 -17.57 -16.03 -24.71
N GLY A 604 -16.77 -15.67 -23.69
CA GLY A 604 -16.14 -14.37 -23.55
C GLY A 604 -17.06 -13.27 -22.99
N THR A 605 -18.30 -13.62 -22.63
CA THR A 605 -19.18 -12.69 -21.90
C THR A 605 -18.87 -12.68 -20.41
N TRP A 606 -19.39 -11.69 -19.68
CA TRP A 606 -19.22 -11.56 -18.24
C TRP A 606 -20.55 -11.77 -17.52
N SER A 607 -20.51 -12.51 -16.44
CA SER A 607 -21.65 -12.75 -15.56
C SER A 607 -21.24 -12.59 -14.09
N GLN A 608 -22.26 -12.47 -13.22
CA GLN A 608 -22.05 -12.23 -11.79
C GLN A 608 -22.63 -13.40 -10.97
N TYR A 609 -21.96 -14.55 -11.04
CA TYR A 609 -22.32 -15.72 -10.27
C TYR A 609 -21.15 -16.31 -9.47
N GLY A 610 -19.94 -15.72 -9.63
CA GLY A 610 -18.75 -16.25 -9.00
C GLY A 610 -18.76 -16.10 -7.49
N LYS A 611 -18.19 -17.09 -6.81
CA LYS A 611 -17.92 -17.09 -5.38
C LYS A 611 -16.49 -17.52 -5.11
N LYS A 612 -15.85 -16.82 -4.18
CA LYS A 612 -14.52 -17.13 -3.66
C LYS A 612 -14.59 -17.35 -2.16
N ARG A 613 -13.72 -18.19 -1.65
CA ARG A 613 -13.53 -18.43 -0.22
C ARG A 613 -12.09 -18.35 0.14
N VAL A 614 -11.79 -17.68 1.25
CA VAL A 614 -10.49 -17.66 1.88
C VAL A 614 -10.66 -17.99 3.35
N GLU A 615 -10.02 -19.08 3.79
CA GLU A 615 -10.09 -19.54 5.18
C GLU A 615 -8.71 -19.97 5.65
N GLY A 616 -8.47 -19.88 6.95
CA GLY A 616 -7.17 -20.23 7.51
C GLY A 616 -7.00 -19.79 8.95
N TYR A 617 -5.74 -19.73 9.37
CA TYR A 617 -5.37 -19.19 10.68
C TYR A 617 -4.16 -18.27 10.59
N GLU A 618 -4.10 -17.37 11.55
CA GLU A 618 -3.04 -16.38 11.69
C GLU A 618 -2.55 -16.35 13.12
N LEU A 619 -1.23 -16.20 13.27
CA LEU A 619 -0.55 -16.02 14.55
C LEU A 619 0.31 -14.76 14.46
N SER A 620 0.37 -13.97 15.52
CA SER A 620 1.30 -12.85 15.60
C SER A 620 1.79 -12.61 17.02
N ALA A 621 2.99 -12.03 17.12
CA ALA A 621 3.61 -11.59 18.35
C ALA A 621 4.27 -10.23 18.10
N THR A 622 3.97 -9.23 18.92
CA THR A 622 4.49 -7.87 18.74
C THR A 622 4.76 -7.21 20.09
N GLY A 623 5.95 -6.67 20.27
CA GLY A 623 6.34 -5.98 21.50
C GLY A 623 7.73 -6.36 22.00
N ASN A 624 7.90 -6.42 23.32
CA ASN A 624 9.18 -6.71 23.97
C ASN A 624 9.16 -8.06 24.68
N LEU A 625 10.13 -8.90 24.38
CA LEU A 625 10.41 -10.15 25.12
C LEU A 625 11.08 -9.85 26.47
N THR A 626 12.02 -8.91 26.45
CA THR A 626 12.65 -8.29 27.62
C THR A 626 12.72 -6.77 27.39
N PRO A 627 13.10 -5.95 28.38
CA PRO A 627 13.28 -4.50 28.14
C PRO A 627 14.21 -4.19 26.95
N ASP A 628 15.21 -5.02 26.70
CA ASP A 628 16.24 -4.83 25.68
C ASP A 628 15.99 -5.65 24.40
N TRP A 629 14.94 -6.47 24.34
CA TRP A 629 14.70 -7.38 23.24
C TRP A 629 13.30 -7.24 22.67
N THR A 630 13.20 -6.68 21.48
CA THR A 630 11.94 -6.45 20.75
C THR A 630 11.71 -7.48 19.67
N ILE A 631 10.44 -7.71 19.34
CA ILE A 631 10.02 -8.65 18.30
C ILE A 631 8.75 -8.13 17.59
N ILE A 632 8.70 -8.34 16.27
CA ILE A 632 7.47 -8.36 15.47
C ILE A 632 7.52 -9.63 14.62
N ALA A 633 6.54 -10.50 14.80
CA ALA A 633 6.49 -11.78 14.09
C ALA A 633 5.06 -12.11 13.69
N GLY A 634 4.91 -12.84 12.60
CA GLY A 634 3.63 -13.31 12.14
C GLY A 634 3.73 -14.55 11.26
N TYR A 635 2.69 -15.37 11.32
CA TYR A 635 2.52 -16.52 10.44
C TYR A 635 1.07 -16.59 9.98
N THR A 636 0.87 -16.87 8.70
CA THR A 636 -0.45 -17.19 8.15
C THR A 636 -0.41 -18.50 7.38
N GLN A 637 -1.42 -19.32 7.60
CA GLN A 637 -1.79 -20.43 6.74
C GLN A 637 -3.17 -20.12 6.19
N GLN A 638 -3.32 -20.15 4.88
CA GLN A 638 -4.60 -19.84 4.23
C GLN A 638 -4.87 -20.77 3.05
N HIS A 639 -6.15 -21.09 2.87
CA HIS A 639 -6.68 -21.79 1.72
C HIS A 639 -7.65 -20.84 1.00
N ALA A 640 -7.26 -20.43 -0.21
CA ALA A 640 -8.00 -19.45 -1.00
C ALA A 640 -8.43 -20.10 -2.30
N THR A 641 -9.76 -20.18 -2.54
CA THR A 641 -10.32 -20.94 -3.67
C THR A 641 -11.52 -20.25 -4.32
N VAL A 642 -11.71 -20.52 -5.60
CA VAL A 642 -12.98 -20.30 -6.30
C VAL A 642 -13.92 -21.45 -5.92
N THR A 643 -15.07 -21.13 -5.35
CA THR A 643 -16.10 -22.13 -4.96
C THR A 643 -17.22 -22.23 -5.98
N GLU A 644 -17.48 -21.17 -6.73
CA GLU A 644 -18.41 -21.12 -7.86
C GLU A 644 -17.84 -20.21 -8.96
N GLY A 645 -17.96 -20.61 -10.22
CA GLY A 645 -17.40 -19.89 -11.36
C GLY A 645 -16.19 -20.58 -11.98
N GLN A 646 -15.55 -19.93 -12.95
CA GLN A 646 -14.37 -20.46 -13.60
C GLN A 646 -13.14 -20.38 -12.70
N ASN A 647 -12.29 -21.39 -12.77
CA ASN A 647 -10.99 -21.39 -12.12
C ASN A 647 -10.10 -20.30 -12.72
N VAL A 648 -9.39 -19.57 -11.86
CA VAL A 648 -8.56 -18.42 -12.26
C VAL A 648 -7.07 -18.76 -12.30
N ALA A 649 -6.66 -19.92 -11.76
CA ALA A 649 -5.28 -20.36 -11.77
C ALA A 649 -4.92 -21.06 -13.09
N GLN A 650 -3.68 -20.86 -13.57
CA GLN A 650 -3.18 -21.43 -14.82
C GLN A 650 -3.13 -22.97 -14.77
N ASP A 651 -2.86 -23.58 -13.62
CA ASP A 651 -2.85 -25.03 -13.42
C ASP A 651 -4.25 -25.67 -13.47
N GLY A 652 -5.29 -24.87 -13.70
CA GLY A 652 -6.68 -25.31 -13.75
C GLY A 652 -7.29 -25.65 -12.39
N SER A 653 -6.55 -25.45 -11.29
CA SER A 653 -7.08 -25.67 -9.94
C SER A 653 -8.03 -24.54 -9.51
N SER A 654 -8.85 -24.80 -8.50
CA SER A 654 -9.72 -23.78 -7.88
C SER A 654 -8.97 -22.78 -7.02
N ALA A 655 -7.65 -22.90 -6.85
CA ALA A 655 -6.86 -21.99 -6.03
C ALA A 655 -6.89 -20.55 -6.60
N LEU A 656 -6.91 -19.54 -5.71
CA LEU A 656 -6.74 -18.16 -6.11
C LEU A 656 -5.28 -17.88 -6.47
N ALA A 657 -5.10 -17.11 -7.55
CA ALA A 657 -3.77 -16.65 -7.97
C ALA A 657 -3.19 -15.63 -6.97
N TYR A 658 -1.87 -15.49 -6.98
CA TYR A 658 -1.11 -14.49 -6.19
C TYR A 658 -1.36 -14.55 -4.68
N THR A 659 -1.67 -15.76 -4.18
CA THR A 659 -2.00 -15.97 -2.77
C THR A 659 -1.13 -17.09 -2.22
N PRO A 660 -0.14 -16.78 -1.37
CA PRO A 660 0.68 -17.81 -0.76
C PRO A 660 -0.15 -18.62 0.24
N LYS A 661 -0.04 -19.95 0.18
CA LYS A 661 -0.71 -20.84 1.15
C LYS A 661 -0.12 -20.67 2.57
N HIS A 662 1.18 -20.45 2.66
CA HIS A 662 1.92 -20.23 3.89
C HIS A 662 2.79 -19.00 3.73
N ALA A 663 2.78 -18.13 4.73
CA ALA A 663 3.71 -17.03 4.83
C ALA A 663 4.13 -16.83 6.29
N PHE A 664 5.40 -16.49 6.49
CA PHE A 664 5.98 -16.23 7.79
C PHE A 664 6.85 -14.99 7.73
N THR A 665 6.81 -14.16 8.76
CA THR A 665 7.68 -13.01 8.94
C THR A 665 8.15 -12.96 10.38
N LEU A 666 9.41 -12.62 10.58
CA LEU A 666 10.01 -12.37 11.88
C LEU A 666 11.01 -11.23 11.71
N TRP A 667 10.91 -10.23 12.54
CA TRP A 667 11.96 -9.25 12.79
C TRP A 667 12.17 -9.12 14.28
N THR A 668 13.42 -9.08 14.71
CA THR A 668 13.79 -8.94 16.12
C THR A 668 15.01 -8.04 16.27
N GLN A 669 15.07 -7.30 17.36
CA GLN A 669 16.20 -6.45 17.70
C GLN A 669 16.55 -6.62 19.17
N TYR A 670 17.84 -6.73 19.46
CA TYR A 670 18.40 -6.85 20.78
C TYR A 670 19.40 -5.72 21.05
N GLN A 671 19.22 -5.00 22.15
CA GLN A 671 20.16 -3.99 22.64
C GLN A 671 21.26 -4.72 23.42
N ALA A 672 22.38 -4.99 22.77
CA ALA A 672 23.46 -5.81 23.36
C ALA A 672 24.27 -5.05 24.42
N THR A 673 24.42 -3.73 24.25
CA THR A 673 24.99 -2.79 25.24
C THR A 673 24.24 -1.46 25.16
N SER A 674 24.60 -0.49 26.00
CA SER A 674 24.04 0.89 25.91
C SER A 674 24.18 1.49 24.51
N ASP A 675 25.21 1.09 23.76
CA ASP A 675 25.58 1.73 22.49
C ASP A 675 25.46 0.80 21.28
N LEU A 676 25.35 -0.50 21.49
CA LEU A 676 25.33 -1.51 20.42
C LEU A 676 23.99 -2.22 20.36
N SER A 677 23.31 -2.15 19.23
CA SER A 677 22.12 -2.94 18.92
C SER A 677 22.37 -3.88 17.75
N VAL A 678 21.81 -5.07 17.82
CA VAL A 678 21.81 -6.04 16.72
C VAL A 678 20.38 -6.44 16.40
N GLY A 679 20.05 -6.53 15.14
CA GLY A 679 18.74 -6.93 14.69
C GLY A 679 18.83 -7.86 13.50
N GLY A 680 17.74 -8.56 13.24
CA GLY A 680 17.63 -9.40 12.06
C GLY A 680 16.24 -9.95 11.91
N GLY A 681 15.96 -10.41 10.72
CA GLY A 681 14.67 -10.98 10.39
C GLY A 681 14.76 -12.02 9.31
N VAL A 682 13.71 -12.81 9.23
CA VAL A 682 13.52 -13.78 8.16
C VAL A 682 12.09 -13.70 7.64
N ARG A 683 11.94 -13.90 6.35
CA ARG A 683 10.65 -13.93 5.68
C ARG A 683 10.56 -15.17 4.80
N TYR A 684 9.43 -15.86 4.90
CA TYR A 684 9.04 -16.94 4.01
C TYR A 684 7.77 -16.55 3.24
N VAL A 685 7.79 -16.70 1.94
CA VAL A 685 6.62 -16.65 1.07
C VAL A 685 6.49 -17.98 0.36
N GLY A 686 5.36 -18.64 0.53
CA GLY A 686 5.08 -19.91 -0.13
C GLY A 686 4.90 -19.73 -1.63
N SER A 687 4.87 -20.84 -2.36
CA SER A 687 4.61 -20.88 -3.80
C SER A 687 3.35 -20.07 -4.19
N LEU A 688 3.44 -19.30 -5.26
CA LEU A 688 2.35 -18.46 -5.79
C LEU A 688 1.87 -19.01 -7.14
N ARG A 689 0.60 -19.41 -7.22
CA ARG A 689 -0.02 -19.71 -8.50
C ARG A 689 -0.25 -18.42 -9.28
N ARG A 690 -0.01 -18.45 -10.59
CA ARG A 690 -0.36 -17.33 -11.46
C ARG A 690 -1.79 -17.45 -12.00
N GLY A 691 -2.35 -16.31 -12.46
CA GLY A 691 -3.63 -16.28 -13.13
C GLY A 691 -3.57 -16.92 -14.53
N SER A 692 -4.72 -17.36 -15.03
CA SER A 692 -4.87 -17.91 -16.38
C SER A 692 -5.30 -16.82 -17.37
N ASP A 693 -4.68 -16.83 -18.56
CA ASP A 693 -5.05 -16.00 -19.72
C ASP A 693 -4.85 -16.73 -21.05
N GLY A 694 -4.74 -18.07 -21.00
CA GLY A 694 -4.54 -18.90 -22.17
C GLY A 694 -3.09 -18.96 -22.67
N ALA A 695 -2.12 -18.36 -21.95
CA ALA A 695 -0.71 -18.46 -22.31
C ALA A 695 -0.20 -19.91 -22.21
N VAL A 696 0.64 -20.30 -23.17
CA VAL A 696 1.19 -21.64 -23.31
C VAL A 696 2.69 -21.64 -23.02
N GLY A 697 3.18 -22.67 -22.35
CA GLY A 697 4.61 -22.87 -22.13
C GLY A 697 5.22 -22.04 -21.01
N THR A 698 4.42 -21.37 -20.20
CA THR A 698 4.89 -20.53 -19.12
C THR A 698 4.70 -21.19 -17.75
N PRO A 699 5.52 -20.88 -16.74
CA PRO A 699 5.32 -21.42 -15.40
C PRO A 699 3.91 -21.18 -14.90
N ASP A 700 3.27 -22.16 -14.29
CA ASP A 700 1.94 -22.04 -13.67
C ASP A 700 2.01 -21.52 -12.23
N HIS A 701 3.20 -21.56 -11.62
CA HIS A 701 3.49 -21.05 -10.28
C HIS A 701 4.93 -20.57 -10.16
N THR A 702 5.22 -19.86 -9.09
CA THR A 702 6.57 -19.54 -8.62
C THR A 702 6.91 -20.41 -7.42
N GLU A 703 8.19 -20.75 -7.25
CA GLU A 703 8.66 -21.47 -6.06
C GLU A 703 8.55 -20.59 -4.81
N GLY A 704 8.35 -21.22 -3.65
CA GLY A 704 8.43 -20.54 -2.37
C GLY A 704 9.89 -20.21 -2.00
N TYR A 705 10.09 -19.12 -1.24
CA TYR A 705 11.42 -18.65 -0.91
C TYR A 705 11.55 -18.15 0.52
N TRP A 706 12.80 -18.16 1.02
CA TRP A 706 13.22 -17.56 2.28
C TRP A 706 14.18 -16.41 1.99
N VAL A 707 13.99 -15.28 2.69
CA VAL A 707 14.92 -14.15 2.67
C VAL A 707 15.23 -13.76 4.10
N ALA A 708 16.49 -13.50 4.39
CA ALA A 708 16.94 -13.04 5.69
C ALA A 708 17.62 -11.68 5.57
N ASP A 709 17.36 -10.82 6.55
CA ASP A 709 17.93 -9.49 6.66
C ASP A 709 18.63 -9.34 8.02
N ALA A 710 19.59 -8.42 8.12
CA ALA A 710 20.30 -8.15 9.36
C ALA A 710 20.52 -6.64 9.55
N LYS A 711 20.67 -6.23 10.81
CA LYS A 711 20.96 -4.85 11.21
C LYS A 711 22.05 -4.84 12.26
N LEU A 712 22.95 -3.87 12.15
CA LEU A 712 23.89 -3.48 13.21
C LEU A 712 23.70 -1.98 13.48
N GLY A 713 23.39 -1.60 14.72
CA GLY A 713 23.25 -0.22 15.15
C GLY A 713 24.33 0.11 16.19
N TYR A 714 24.96 1.28 16.05
CA TYR A 714 25.97 1.75 16.99
C TYR A 714 25.73 3.21 17.33
N ARG A 715 25.52 3.50 18.62
CA ARG A 715 25.39 4.85 19.14
C ARG A 715 26.79 5.45 19.34
N VAL A 716 27.17 6.39 18.48
CA VAL A 716 28.46 7.10 18.55
C VAL A 716 28.48 8.06 19.73
N ASN A 717 27.38 8.77 19.92
CA ASN A 717 27.13 9.67 21.05
C ASN A 717 25.63 9.94 21.16
N ARG A 718 25.20 10.80 22.10
CA ARG A 718 23.78 11.12 22.32
C ARG A 718 23.06 11.75 21.12
N ASN A 719 23.78 12.26 20.12
CA ASN A 719 23.23 12.98 18.99
C ASN A 719 23.44 12.25 17.65
N LEU A 720 24.22 11.15 17.62
CA LEU A 720 24.57 10.44 16.38
C LEU A 720 24.55 8.94 16.58
N ASP A 721 23.71 8.27 15.80
CA ASP A 721 23.66 6.83 15.67
C ASP A 721 24.04 6.41 14.24
N LEU A 722 24.82 5.36 14.10
CA LEU A 722 25.13 4.71 12.83
C LEU A 722 24.37 3.38 12.75
N GLN A 723 23.76 3.11 11.59
CA GLN A 723 23.03 1.89 11.34
C GLN A 723 23.49 1.27 10.03
N LEU A 724 23.85 0.00 10.05
CA LEU A 724 24.11 -0.82 8.86
C LEU A 724 23.00 -1.84 8.70
N ASN A 725 22.23 -1.74 7.61
CA ASN A 725 21.27 -2.76 7.21
C ASN A 725 21.87 -3.61 6.09
N MET A 726 21.66 -4.91 6.16
CA MET A 726 22.01 -5.90 5.14
C MET A 726 20.73 -6.62 4.73
N TYR A 727 20.32 -6.48 3.48
CA TYR A 727 19.12 -7.10 2.92
C TYR A 727 19.51 -8.31 2.09
N ASN A 728 18.66 -9.34 2.08
CA ASN A 728 18.91 -10.61 1.46
C ASN A 728 20.32 -11.16 1.81
N LEU A 729 20.58 -11.32 3.11
CA LEU A 729 21.90 -11.67 3.68
C LEU A 729 22.57 -12.85 2.98
N PHE A 730 21.80 -13.86 2.58
CA PHE A 730 22.31 -15.09 1.96
C PHE A 730 22.33 -15.06 0.43
N ASP A 731 21.97 -13.90 -0.17
CA ASP A 731 21.93 -13.72 -1.63
C ASP A 731 21.03 -14.74 -2.33
N THR A 732 19.85 -14.97 -1.75
CA THR A 732 18.88 -15.92 -2.28
C THR A 732 18.33 -15.42 -3.61
N ASP A 733 18.38 -16.24 -4.66
CA ASP A 733 17.72 -16.01 -5.95
C ASP A 733 16.27 -16.47 -5.86
N TYR A 734 15.31 -15.58 -6.14
CA TYR A 734 13.89 -15.88 -6.06
C TYR A 734 13.06 -15.04 -7.05
N VAL A 735 11.87 -15.49 -7.32
CA VAL A 735 10.86 -14.76 -8.10
C VAL A 735 9.99 -13.95 -7.14
N ALA A 736 10.12 -12.63 -7.15
CA ALA A 736 9.34 -11.74 -6.28
C ALA A 736 7.87 -11.64 -6.73
N SER A 737 7.63 -11.51 -8.03
CA SER A 737 6.29 -11.46 -8.62
C SER A 737 6.31 -11.98 -10.06
N ILE A 738 5.19 -12.51 -10.53
CA ILE A 738 5.01 -13.02 -11.89
C ILE A 738 3.78 -12.38 -12.53
N ASN A 739 3.83 -12.08 -13.83
CA ASN A 739 2.69 -11.53 -14.53
C ASN A 739 1.63 -12.62 -14.85
N LYS A 740 0.42 -12.21 -15.21
CA LYS A 740 -0.70 -13.13 -15.42
C LYS A 740 -0.45 -14.16 -16.54
N SER A 741 0.20 -13.74 -17.63
CA SER A 741 0.56 -14.65 -18.72
C SER A 741 1.75 -15.56 -18.40
N GLY A 742 2.51 -15.28 -17.35
CA GLY A 742 3.71 -16.03 -16.99
C GLY A 742 4.89 -15.85 -17.94
N TYR A 743 4.83 -14.92 -18.90
CA TYR A 743 5.94 -14.65 -19.80
C TYR A 743 7.05 -13.83 -19.17
N ARG A 744 6.73 -13.08 -18.10
CA ARG A 744 7.63 -12.16 -17.41
C ARG A 744 7.49 -12.27 -15.90
N TYR A 745 8.57 -11.95 -15.21
CA TYR A 745 8.62 -11.88 -13.76
C TYR A 745 9.53 -10.74 -13.31
N HIS A 746 9.39 -10.33 -12.05
CA HIS A 746 10.37 -9.51 -11.36
C HIS A 746 11.23 -10.42 -10.49
N PRO A 747 12.57 -10.40 -10.65
CA PRO A 747 13.46 -11.13 -9.75
C PRO A 747 13.43 -10.50 -8.36
N GLY A 748 13.77 -11.27 -7.35
CA GLY A 748 14.07 -10.74 -6.02
C GLY A 748 15.31 -9.88 -6.02
N GLU A 749 15.36 -8.89 -5.13
CA GLU A 749 16.56 -8.09 -4.94
C GLU A 749 17.73 -8.95 -4.45
N PRO A 750 18.94 -8.83 -5.02
CA PRO A 750 20.13 -9.50 -4.53
C PRO A 750 20.55 -8.95 -3.16
N ARG A 751 21.62 -9.47 -2.60
CA ARG A 751 22.17 -8.94 -1.35
C ARG A 751 22.61 -7.48 -1.51
N THR A 752 22.07 -6.61 -0.64
CA THR A 752 22.38 -5.19 -0.61
C THR A 752 22.71 -4.71 0.78
N PHE A 753 23.37 -3.56 0.86
CA PHE A 753 23.79 -2.92 2.10
C PHE A 753 23.34 -1.46 2.10
N MET A 754 22.94 -0.97 3.27
CA MET A 754 22.59 0.43 3.51
C MET A 754 23.24 0.90 4.80
N LEU A 755 24.11 1.89 4.73
CA LEU A 755 24.65 2.59 5.88
C LEU A 755 23.88 3.89 6.08
N THR A 756 23.36 4.09 7.27
CA THR A 756 22.58 5.27 7.66
C THR A 756 23.22 5.95 8.87
N ALA A 757 23.40 7.24 8.80
CA ALA A 757 23.72 8.10 9.94
C ALA A 757 22.42 8.80 10.38
N ASN A 758 21.98 8.57 11.61
CA ASN A 758 20.84 9.22 12.23
C ASN A 758 21.34 10.28 13.22
N VAL A 759 20.76 11.47 13.14
CA VAL A 759 21.08 12.59 14.03
C VAL A 759 19.84 13.03 14.81
N HIS A 760 20.03 13.34 16.09
CA HIS A 760 18.98 13.72 17.03
C HIS A 760 19.39 14.94 17.83
N PHE A 761 18.56 15.98 17.88
CA PHE A 761 18.82 17.25 18.61
C PHE A 761 17.60 17.73 19.37
#